data_82895a13b5345d7cdfb052426180b1ba
#
_entry.id   82895a13b5345d7cdfb052426180b1ba
#
_cell.length_a   1.000
_cell.length_b   1.000
_cell.length_c   1.000
_cell.angle_alpha   90.00
_cell.angle_beta   90.00
_cell.angle_gamma   90.00
#
_symmetry.space_group_name_H-M   'P 1'
#
loop_
_entity.id
_entity.type
_entity.pdbx_description
1 polymer ?
#
loop_
_entity_poly.entity_id
_entity_poly.type
_entity_poly.pdbx_seq_one_letter_code
_entity_poly.pdbx_strand_id
1 'polypeptide(L)'
;MEFEPQPYTRYYWKVIVTTDAEEVIESDTQFFETAKMDEPWTGRWITCDSSQERHPIFSKRIRPAKEVKSARLYICGLGLYEAYFLGENKENPKKIGEEYLTPYCNNYDRWIQYQTYDITEQAERGGVLSVLLGNGWYKGRFGFNDPEREAYYGDEWKLIAEIHIEYKDGTKDVISSDETWSVTRSNLWFSNIYDGERRDDTLPPVEESPARIAKVPKGRLMERLSLPVKVQEEMKPAELIHTPAGEEVFDLGQEITGIFRLRVHEPAGTTIRIQTGEVLQGGCFYNENLRTALSEYIYVSDGTEKVITPHFTYYGYRYVKVTGVRDLSCEDFTALVLYSDYESIGAIETGNDLVNKLISNIEWGMKGNFLDVPTDCPQRDERMGWTGDTQVFSATASYLADTYAFYRKYLYDLYQEQLLAGGMVPEIVPTFGPTKCSCAWGDAACIIPWNVYLFSGDKTILENQIESMKAWVDYIRRIDGDHHGWRQVFHYGDWLALDRTGAAANSVYGATDEAYIADIYYAASAQIVAKAAEVLGLEETRQEYQKIADRQWQVVKEEYFTATGRCAVKTQTGLILALKYHLSENEELTKQMLQKLLRDNKNKLNTGFVGTPLLCNVLTDHGMTDAAYRLLLNKEYPGWLHEVKLGATTVWERWNSLDESGHVSSTGMNSLNHYSYGAVLEWIFRHAAGIDVTEQNPGGRVMRISPKVNNGLKYVKAVYDSASGCYQCGWEISEDNKITVTVTVPFGGSAEVVLPYASESVYEDKENPLFEEVENGICRVRAGEYEVAYEASQPLKKKYSIDSTMEELLNHPDIRAFLSQMMEVDMIPDIAYGLSLRDVAKTFAGEIKKDEAQMLDAALAKF
;
A
#
# COMPACT_ATOMS: atom_id res chain seq x y z
N MET A 1 -10.40 -21.48 -24.50
CA MET A 1 -11.25 -21.27 -25.68
C MET A 1 -10.67 -20.06 -26.39
N GLU A 2 -10.09 -20.26 -27.57
CA GLU A 2 -9.57 -19.16 -28.38
C GLU A 2 -10.76 -18.53 -29.13
N PHE A 3 -11.13 -17.32 -28.76
CA PHE A 3 -12.03 -16.48 -29.53
C PHE A 3 -11.43 -15.08 -29.65
N GLU A 4 -11.61 -14.44 -30.80
CA GLU A 4 -11.20 -13.05 -30.99
C GLU A 4 -12.35 -12.13 -30.59
N PRO A 5 -12.16 -11.34 -29.49
CA PRO A 5 -13.18 -10.38 -29.10
C PRO A 5 -13.36 -9.30 -30.17
N GLN A 6 -14.62 -8.90 -30.42
CA GLN A 6 -14.95 -7.84 -31.36
C GLN A 6 -15.17 -6.53 -30.62
N PRO A 7 -14.84 -5.35 -31.20
CA PRO A 7 -15.13 -4.05 -30.56
C PRO A 7 -16.62 -3.89 -30.24
N TYR A 8 -16.92 -3.09 -29.20
CA TYR A 8 -18.27 -2.71 -28.79
C TYR A 8 -19.21 -3.89 -28.52
N THR A 9 -18.69 -5.02 -28.06
CA THR A 9 -19.45 -6.26 -27.95
C THR A 9 -19.54 -6.71 -26.50
N ARG A 10 -20.77 -7.04 -26.06
CA ARG A 10 -21.00 -7.65 -24.75
C ARG A 10 -20.99 -9.17 -24.90
N TYR A 11 -20.14 -9.84 -24.12
CA TYR A 11 -20.02 -11.28 -24.05
C TYR A 11 -20.56 -11.78 -22.72
N TYR A 12 -21.34 -12.85 -22.80
CA TYR A 12 -21.92 -13.50 -21.63
C TYR A 12 -21.20 -14.84 -21.40
N TRP A 13 -20.92 -15.16 -20.17
CA TRP A 13 -20.28 -16.42 -19.80
C TRP A 13 -20.87 -16.97 -18.51
N LYS A 14 -20.79 -18.31 -18.35
CA LYS A 14 -21.06 -19.02 -17.11
C LYS A 14 -20.15 -20.22 -16.99
N VAL A 15 -19.95 -20.69 -15.78
CA VAL A 15 -19.21 -21.92 -15.48
C VAL A 15 -20.22 -23.04 -15.22
N ILE A 16 -20.03 -24.18 -15.84
CA ILE A 16 -20.79 -25.41 -15.58
C ILE A 16 -19.81 -26.45 -15.08
N VAL A 17 -20.01 -26.92 -13.88
CA VAL A 17 -19.17 -27.97 -13.25
C VAL A 17 -19.99 -29.23 -13.14
N THR A 18 -19.43 -30.36 -13.60
CA THR A 18 -20.00 -31.68 -13.38
C THR A 18 -19.09 -32.43 -12.41
N THR A 19 -19.65 -32.82 -11.28
CA THR A 19 -18.91 -33.60 -10.26
C THR A 19 -18.75 -35.05 -10.69
N ASP A 20 -17.88 -35.79 -10.00
CA ASP A 20 -17.72 -37.24 -10.15
C ASP A 20 -18.96 -38.04 -9.71
N ALA A 21 -19.87 -37.44 -8.96
CA ALA A 21 -21.20 -37.94 -8.64
C ALA A 21 -22.27 -37.63 -9.72
N GLU A 22 -21.88 -37.10 -10.90
CA GLU A 22 -22.75 -36.67 -11.99
C GLU A 22 -23.68 -35.48 -11.62
N GLU A 23 -23.43 -34.79 -10.53
CA GLU A 23 -24.15 -33.55 -10.21
C GLU A 23 -23.68 -32.42 -11.10
N VAL A 24 -24.61 -31.64 -11.64
CA VAL A 24 -24.33 -30.47 -12.46
C VAL A 24 -24.64 -29.21 -11.67
N ILE A 25 -23.62 -28.36 -11.48
CA ILE A 25 -23.72 -27.06 -10.81
C ILE A 25 -23.41 -25.98 -11.83
N GLU A 26 -24.26 -24.97 -11.96
CA GLU A 26 -24.06 -23.84 -12.86
C GLU A 26 -23.87 -22.55 -12.04
N SER A 27 -22.90 -21.72 -12.42
CA SER A 27 -22.77 -20.35 -11.91
C SER A 27 -23.86 -19.44 -12.48
N ASP A 28 -24.09 -18.30 -11.85
CA ASP A 28 -24.83 -17.21 -12.47
C ASP A 28 -24.14 -16.78 -13.77
N THR A 29 -24.95 -16.30 -14.71
CA THR A 29 -24.43 -15.76 -15.97
C THR A 29 -23.81 -14.39 -15.70
N GLN A 30 -22.51 -14.26 -15.99
CA GLN A 30 -21.76 -13.03 -15.92
C GLN A 30 -21.54 -12.46 -17.33
N PHE A 31 -21.08 -11.22 -17.43
CA PHE A 31 -20.71 -10.63 -18.70
C PHE A 31 -19.48 -9.74 -18.59
N PHE A 32 -18.81 -9.55 -19.71
CA PHE A 32 -17.89 -8.44 -19.93
C PHE A 32 -18.21 -7.78 -21.27
N GLU A 33 -17.73 -6.55 -21.43
CA GLU A 33 -17.96 -5.77 -22.63
C GLU A 33 -16.64 -5.20 -23.14
N THR A 34 -16.37 -5.35 -24.43
CA THR A 34 -15.22 -4.76 -25.08
C THR A 34 -15.48 -3.28 -25.36
N ALA A 35 -14.47 -2.46 -25.18
CA ALA A 35 -14.47 -1.05 -25.53
C ALA A 35 -14.22 -0.85 -27.04
N LYS A 36 -13.63 0.28 -27.41
CA LYS A 36 -13.30 0.59 -28.81
C LYS A 36 -12.24 -0.32 -29.42
N MET A 37 -11.36 -0.87 -28.61
CA MET A 37 -10.17 -1.58 -29.04
C MET A 37 -9.35 -0.70 -30.04
N ASP A 38 -9.01 -1.20 -31.22
CA ASP A 38 -8.27 -0.46 -32.24
C ASP A 38 -9.15 0.38 -33.18
N GLU A 39 -10.46 0.47 -32.91
CA GLU A 39 -11.37 1.28 -33.72
C GLU A 39 -11.05 2.78 -33.62
N PRO A 40 -10.93 3.50 -34.75
CA PRO A 40 -10.57 4.91 -34.72
C PRO A 40 -11.66 5.78 -34.10
N TRP A 41 -11.25 6.85 -33.46
CA TRP A 41 -12.16 7.87 -32.98
C TRP A 41 -12.71 8.70 -34.14
N THR A 42 -14.02 8.89 -34.20
CA THR A 42 -14.70 9.83 -35.08
C THR A 42 -14.79 11.22 -34.41
N GLY A 43 -14.79 11.24 -33.08
CA GLY A 43 -14.71 12.45 -32.29
C GLY A 43 -13.35 13.14 -32.39
N ARG A 44 -13.35 14.44 -32.31
CA ARG A 44 -12.13 15.26 -32.27
C ARG A 44 -11.92 15.81 -30.86
N TRP A 45 -10.66 16.01 -30.49
CA TRP A 45 -10.34 16.76 -29.29
C TRP A 45 -10.83 18.18 -29.43
N ILE A 46 -11.64 18.63 -28.47
CA ILE A 46 -12.18 19.97 -28.37
C ILE A 46 -11.65 20.70 -27.15
N THR A 47 -11.60 22.02 -27.22
CA THR A 47 -11.14 22.91 -26.14
C THR A 47 -12.03 24.16 -26.11
N CYS A 48 -11.71 25.10 -25.24
CA CYS A 48 -12.40 26.36 -25.05
C CYS A 48 -11.45 27.55 -25.14
N ASP A 49 -11.96 28.77 -25.04
CA ASP A 49 -11.12 29.97 -24.91
C ASP A 49 -10.43 29.96 -23.55
N SER A 50 -9.09 30.08 -23.56
CA SER A 50 -8.24 30.09 -22.36
C SER A 50 -8.18 31.43 -21.64
N SER A 51 -8.77 32.49 -22.20
CA SER A 51 -8.76 33.83 -21.61
C SER A 51 -9.55 33.96 -20.29
N GLN A 52 -10.33 32.96 -19.93
CA GLN A 52 -11.13 32.92 -18.70
C GLN A 52 -10.59 31.80 -17.77
N GLU A 53 -10.31 32.18 -16.53
CA GLU A 53 -9.78 31.25 -15.51
C GLU A 53 -10.83 30.26 -14.99
N ARG A 54 -12.13 30.57 -15.07
CA ARG A 54 -13.20 29.69 -14.61
C ARG A 54 -13.23 28.39 -15.40
N HIS A 55 -13.42 27.29 -14.68
CA HIS A 55 -13.43 25.95 -15.26
C HIS A 55 -14.55 25.75 -16.28
N PRO A 56 -14.28 25.13 -17.45
CA PRO A 56 -15.24 25.00 -18.53
C PRO A 56 -16.23 23.84 -18.28
N ILE A 57 -17.44 24.06 -18.77
CA ILE A 57 -18.48 23.03 -18.91
C ILE A 57 -18.78 22.86 -20.38
N PHE A 58 -18.45 21.72 -20.95
CA PHE A 58 -18.81 21.32 -22.31
C PHE A 58 -20.17 20.64 -22.31
N SER A 59 -21.02 20.98 -23.26
CA SER A 59 -22.37 20.44 -23.32
C SER A 59 -22.78 20.01 -24.73
N LYS A 60 -23.51 18.88 -24.80
CA LYS A 60 -24.10 18.36 -26.04
C LYS A 60 -25.51 17.89 -25.79
N ARG A 61 -26.46 18.36 -26.59
CA ARG A 61 -27.82 17.85 -26.56
C ARG A 61 -27.93 16.50 -27.26
N ILE A 62 -28.58 15.57 -26.60
CA ILE A 62 -28.81 14.19 -27.09
C ILE A 62 -30.30 14.02 -27.33
N ARG A 63 -30.63 13.74 -28.57
CA ARG A 63 -32.02 13.45 -29.02
C ARG A 63 -31.95 12.28 -29.96
N PRO A 64 -32.23 11.06 -29.47
CA PRO A 64 -32.26 9.88 -30.33
C PRO A 64 -33.37 10.00 -31.34
N ALA A 65 -33.11 9.56 -32.57
CA ALA A 65 -34.07 9.62 -33.67
C ALA A 65 -35.13 8.52 -33.60
N LYS A 66 -34.86 7.43 -32.88
CA LYS A 66 -35.67 6.22 -32.78
C LYS A 66 -35.61 5.65 -31.35
N GLU A 67 -36.37 4.56 -31.12
CA GLU A 67 -36.28 3.83 -29.85
C GLU A 67 -34.91 3.24 -29.63
N VAL A 68 -34.28 3.64 -28.52
CA VAL A 68 -32.93 3.20 -28.12
C VAL A 68 -32.97 1.75 -27.63
N LYS A 69 -32.05 0.93 -28.10
CA LYS A 69 -31.76 -0.41 -27.56
C LYS A 69 -30.63 -0.35 -26.54
N SER A 70 -29.52 0.34 -26.88
CA SER A 70 -28.38 0.57 -26.01
C SER A 70 -27.66 1.84 -26.40
N ALA A 71 -26.98 2.50 -25.41
CA ALA A 71 -26.11 3.64 -25.66
C ALA A 71 -24.87 3.58 -24.76
N ARG A 72 -23.71 3.83 -25.37
CA ARG A 72 -22.41 3.87 -24.66
C ARG A 72 -21.73 5.22 -24.88
N LEU A 73 -21.27 5.80 -23.78
CA LEU A 73 -20.42 7.00 -23.79
C LEU A 73 -18.97 6.58 -23.63
N TYR A 74 -18.14 6.89 -24.62
CA TYR A 74 -16.68 6.81 -24.58
C TYR A 74 -16.16 8.22 -24.40
N ILE A 75 -15.37 8.48 -23.31
CA ILE A 75 -15.02 9.85 -22.93
C ILE A 75 -13.65 9.95 -22.27
N CYS A 76 -12.93 11.02 -22.57
CA CYS A 76 -11.73 11.42 -21.84
C CYS A 76 -11.62 12.94 -21.78
N GLY A 77 -11.37 13.50 -20.58
CA GLY A 77 -11.13 14.90 -20.35
C GLY A 77 -9.72 15.14 -19.77
N LEU A 78 -8.97 16.09 -20.34
CA LEU A 78 -7.67 16.52 -19.84
C LEU A 78 -7.79 17.97 -19.31
N GLY A 79 -7.56 18.35 -17.99
CA GLY A 79 -6.99 17.57 -16.88
C GLY A 79 -7.88 16.49 -16.26
N LEU A 80 -8.75 16.81 -15.28
CA LEU A 80 -9.74 15.87 -14.75
C LEU A 80 -11.13 16.25 -15.29
N TYR A 81 -12.08 15.32 -15.23
CA TYR A 81 -13.45 15.62 -15.65
C TYR A 81 -14.50 14.88 -14.80
N GLU A 82 -15.67 15.48 -14.74
CA GLU A 82 -16.90 14.83 -14.30
C GLU A 82 -17.99 15.02 -15.36
N ALA A 83 -18.68 13.94 -15.71
CA ALA A 83 -19.77 13.96 -16.68
C ALA A 83 -21.12 13.90 -15.97
N TYR A 84 -22.08 14.70 -16.46
CA TYR A 84 -23.42 14.76 -15.92
C TYR A 84 -24.43 14.66 -17.04
N PHE A 85 -25.57 14.06 -16.75
CA PHE A 85 -26.74 14.09 -17.62
C PHE A 85 -27.84 14.96 -17.02
N LEU A 86 -28.30 15.95 -17.76
CA LEU A 86 -29.32 16.91 -17.37
C LEU A 86 -30.58 16.71 -18.19
N GLY A 87 -31.75 17.07 -17.63
CA GLY A 87 -33.01 17.12 -18.39
C GLY A 87 -32.96 18.12 -19.57
N GLU A 88 -34.00 18.12 -20.39
CA GLU A 88 -34.08 18.98 -21.59
C GLU A 88 -33.84 20.47 -21.30
N ASN A 89 -34.26 20.95 -20.12
CA ASN A 89 -34.11 22.33 -19.67
C ASN A 89 -32.83 22.56 -18.86
N LYS A 90 -31.86 21.64 -18.90
CA LYS A 90 -30.62 21.65 -18.11
C LYS A 90 -30.87 21.62 -16.59
N GLU A 91 -31.92 20.95 -16.17
CA GLU A 91 -32.30 20.74 -14.77
C GLU A 91 -31.89 19.35 -14.30
N ASN A 92 -31.85 19.16 -12.95
CA ASN A 92 -31.60 17.89 -12.26
C ASN A 92 -30.35 17.14 -12.77
N PRO A 93 -29.16 17.70 -12.60
CA PRO A 93 -27.91 17.07 -13.01
C PRO A 93 -27.71 15.74 -12.26
N LYS A 94 -27.53 14.65 -13.01
CA LYS A 94 -27.15 13.34 -12.47
C LYS A 94 -25.76 12.98 -12.97
N LYS A 95 -24.82 12.74 -12.05
CA LYS A 95 -23.46 12.31 -12.42
C LYS A 95 -23.51 10.98 -13.17
N ILE A 96 -22.71 10.86 -14.21
CA ILE A 96 -22.48 9.63 -14.97
C ILE A 96 -21.25 8.95 -14.38
N GLY A 97 -21.42 7.69 -13.98
CA GLY A 97 -20.40 6.95 -13.25
C GLY A 97 -20.29 7.36 -11.78
N GLU A 98 -19.58 6.57 -11.01
CA GLU A 98 -19.33 6.77 -9.58
C GLU A 98 -17.89 7.19 -9.31
N GLU A 99 -17.07 7.25 -10.34
CA GLU A 99 -15.63 7.47 -10.24
C GLU A 99 -15.29 8.93 -9.97
N TYR A 100 -14.14 9.10 -9.33
CA TYR A 100 -13.47 10.37 -9.08
C TYR A 100 -12.09 10.38 -9.73
N LEU A 101 -11.52 11.55 -9.96
CA LEU A 101 -10.18 11.76 -10.49
C LEU A 101 -9.92 11.16 -11.89
N THR A 102 -10.98 10.93 -12.68
CA THR A 102 -10.85 10.49 -14.08
C THR A 102 -10.24 11.60 -14.94
N PRO A 103 -9.36 11.29 -15.92
CA PRO A 103 -8.97 9.98 -16.44
C PRO A 103 -7.77 9.34 -15.73
N TYR A 104 -7.47 9.71 -14.50
CA TYR A 104 -6.43 9.18 -13.64
C TYR A 104 -5.01 9.71 -13.92
N CYS A 105 -4.03 9.29 -13.08
CA CYS A 105 -2.66 9.74 -13.15
C CYS A 105 -1.84 8.87 -14.11
N ASN A 106 -1.34 9.46 -15.18
CA ASN A 106 -0.53 8.80 -16.20
C ASN A 106 0.59 9.72 -16.67
N ASN A 107 1.57 9.16 -17.38
CA ASN A 107 2.39 9.97 -18.26
C ASN A 107 1.58 10.31 -19.53
N TYR A 108 0.92 11.47 -19.52
CA TYR A 108 0.01 11.88 -20.60
C TYR A 108 0.72 12.17 -21.94
N ASP A 109 2.04 12.22 -21.96
CA ASP A 109 2.83 12.26 -23.19
C ASP A 109 3.02 10.87 -23.81
N ARG A 110 2.73 9.80 -23.08
CA ARG A 110 2.86 8.41 -23.52
C ARG A 110 1.51 7.76 -23.81
N TRP A 111 0.59 7.84 -22.86
CA TRP A 111 -0.71 7.21 -22.97
C TRP A 111 -1.75 7.94 -22.14
N ILE A 112 -3.01 7.78 -22.53
CA ILE A 112 -4.15 8.48 -21.94
C ILE A 112 -5.30 7.47 -21.86
N GLN A 113 -5.98 7.41 -20.72
CA GLN A 113 -7.10 6.49 -20.53
C GLN A 113 -8.43 7.17 -20.89
N TYR A 114 -9.30 6.48 -21.62
CA TYR A 114 -10.70 6.87 -21.74
C TYR A 114 -11.59 5.93 -20.92
N GLN A 115 -12.70 6.45 -20.44
CA GLN A 115 -13.72 5.73 -19.70
C GLN A 115 -14.89 5.37 -20.61
N THR A 116 -15.60 4.30 -20.25
CA THR A 116 -16.80 3.83 -20.95
C THR A 116 -17.97 3.75 -19.97
N TYR A 117 -19.09 4.37 -20.31
CA TYR A 117 -20.28 4.36 -19.47
C TYR A 117 -21.51 3.88 -20.24
N ASP A 118 -22.33 3.07 -19.58
CA ASP A 118 -23.68 2.77 -20.07
C ASP A 118 -24.61 3.96 -19.77
N ILE A 119 -25.06 4.62 -20.80
CA ILE A 119 -25.99 5.75 -20.72
C ILE A 119 -27.32 5.46 -21.42
N THR A 120 -27.68 4.20 -21.51
CA THR A 120 -28.89 3.76 -22.26
C THR A 120 -30.17 4.45 -21.78
N GLU A 121 -30.41 4.48 -20.47
CA GLU A 121 -31.58 5.15 -19.89
C GLU A 121 -31.59 6.65 -20.17
N GLN A 122 -30.45 7.29 -20.03
CA GLN A 122 -30.27 8.72 -20.24
C GLN A 122 -30.51 9.07 -21.71
N ALA A 123 -29.95 8.30 -22.61
CA ALA A 123 -30.12 8.48 -24.06
C ALA A 123 -31.58 8.26 -24.46
N GLU A 124 -32.26 7.24 -23.93
CA GLU A 124 -33.68 6.98 -24.23
C GLU A 124 -34.59 8.14 -23.83
N ARG A 125 -34.33 8.76 -22.67
CA ARG A 125 -35.08 9.95 -22.20
C ARG A 125 -34.78 11.21 -23.01
N GLY A 126 -33.58 11.30 -23.61
CA GLY A 126 -33.07 12.53 -24.19
C GLY A 126 -32.69 13.54 -23.12
N GLY A 127 -31.91 14.57 -23.49
CA GLY A 127 -31.45 15.61 -22.57
C GLY A 127 -30.12 16.21 -22.98
N VAL A 128 -29.31 16.61 -22.01
CA VAL A 128 -28.02 17.28 -22.23
C VAL A 128 -26.91 16.54 -21.48
N LEU A 129 -25.92 16.03 -22.22
CA LEU A 129 -24.65 15.63 -21.65
C LEU A 129 -23.86 16.90 -21.32
N SER A 130 -23.38 17.02 -20.09
CA SER A 130 -22.63 18.16 -19.58
C SER A 130 -21.37 17.66 -18.89
N VAL A 131 -20.19 18.19 -19.27
CA VAL A 131 -18.89 17.71 -18.79
C VAL A 131 -18.12 18.89 -18.19
N LEU A 132 -17.91 18.85 -16.89
CA LEU A 132 -17.09 19.79 -16.13
C LEU A 132 -15.64 19.31 -16.13
N LEU A 133 -14.66 20.21 -16.40
CA LEU A 133 -13.23 19.89 -16.36
C LEU A 133 -12.50 20.65 -15.27
N GLY A 134 -11.59 19.95 -14.60
CA GLY A 134 -10.63 20.49 -13.64
C GLY A 134 -9.19 20.45 -14.16
N ASN A 135 -8.24 20.99 -13.39
CA ASN A 135 -6.84 21.03 -13.80
C ASN A 135 -6.13 19.67 -13.68
N GLY A 136 -6.30 19.00 -12.55
CA GLY A 136 -5.68 17.69 -12.28
C GLY A 136 -4.16 17.68 -12.45
N TRP A 137 -3.62 16.50 -12.75
CA TRP A 137 -2.18 16.32 -13.03
C TRP A 137 -1.77 16.82 -14.42
N TYR A 138 -2.70 16.93 -15.37
CA TYR A 138 -2.41 17.34 -16.74
C TYR A 138 -2.10 18.84 -16.85
N LYS A 139 -2.98 19.70 -16.31
CA LYS A 139 -2.90 21.15 -16.42
C LYS A 139 -2.47 21.81 -15.10
N GLY A 140 -2.79 21.20 -13.97
CA GLY A 140 -2.46 21.73 -12.66
C GLY A 140 -1.00 21.51 -12.27
N ARG A 141 -0.74 21.75 -11.01
CA ARG A 141 0.55 21.53 -10.39
C ARG A 141 0.83 20.03 -10.23
N PHE A 142 2.03 19.61 -10.62
CA PHE A 142 2.51 18.25 -10.43
C PHE A 142 3.99 18.28 -10.05
N GLY A 143 4.36 17.64 -8.94
CA GLY A 143 5.69 17.66 -8.36
C GLY A 143 5.71 18.25 -6.95
N PHE A 144 6.79 18.03 -6.22
CA PHE A 144 6.99 18.54 -4.85
C PHE A 144 8.02 19.69 -4.81
N ASN A 145 7.97 20.50 -3.73
CA ASN A 145 8.87 21.62 -3.46
C ASN A 145 8.91 22.70 -4.55
N ASP A 146 7.90 22.76 -5.43
CA ASP A 146 7.79 23.77 -6.47
C ASP A 146 6.31 24.19 -6.65
N PRO A 147 5.84 25.20 -5.88
CA PRO A 147 4.45 25.64 -5.92
C PRO A 147 4.05 26.32 -7.24
N GLU A 148 5.02 26.75 -8.05
CA GLU A 148 4.77 27.46 -9.31
C GLU A 148 4.75 26.52 -10.53
N ARG A 149 5.03 25.23 -10.33
CA ARG A 149 5.13 24.27 -11.44
C ARG A 149 3.77 23.76 -11.89
N GLU A 150 3.16 24.48 -12.82
CA GLU A 150 1.88 24.11 -13.44
C GLU A 150 2.06 23.69 -14.91
N ALA A 151 1.00 23.15 -15.50
CA ALA A 151 0.89 22.79 -16.92
C ALA A 151 2.01 21.86 -17.41
N TYR A 152 2.40 20.87 -16.59
CA TYR A 152 3.50 19.97 -16.94
C TYR A 152 3.29 19.22 -18.26
N TYR A 153 2.07 18.75 -18.52
CA TYR A 153 1.71 18.06 -19.75
C TYR A 153 0.97 18.94 -20.76
N GLY A 154 0.29 19.99 -20.31
CA GLY A 154 -0.44 20.92 -21.17
C GLY A 154 -1.18 22.00 -20.41
N ASP A 155 -1.38 23.13 -21.07
CA ASP A 155 -1.96 24.35 -20.53
C ASP A 155 -3.45 24.56 -20.91
N GLU A 156 -4.00 23.69 -21.75
CA GLU A 156 -5.40 23.74 -22.20
C GLU A 156 -6.22 22.59 -21.68
N TRP A 157 -7.46 22.86 -21.23
CA TRP A 157 -8.44 21.77 -21.01
C TRP A 157 -8.85 21.16 -22.34
N LYS A 158 -8.94 19.85 -22.42
CA LYS A 158 -9.33 19.13 -23.63
C LYS A 158 -10.35 18.08 -23.32
N LEU A 159 -11.27 17.86 -24.25
CA LEU A 159 -12.29 16.83 -24.16
C LEU A 159 -12.36 16.08 -25.49
N ILE A 160 -12.49 14.75 -25.41
CA ILE A 160 -12.93 13.91 -26.53
C ILE A 160 -14.06 13.02 -26.03
N ALA A 161 -15.12 12.88 -26.84
CA ALA A 161 -16.25 12.04 -26.49
C ALA A 161 -16.94 11.47 -27.73
N GLU A 162 -17.44 10.25 -27.60
CA GLU A 162 -18.36 9.62 -28.57
C GLU A 162 -19.51 8.95 -27.83
N ILE A 163 -20.72 9.12 -28.34
CA ILE A 163 -21.90 8.39 -27.86
C ILE A 163 -22.34 7.48 -29.00
N HIS A 164 -22.19 6.18 -28.78
CA HIS A 164 -22.65 5.16 -29.71
C HIS A 164 -24.07 4.71 -29.30
N ILE A 165 -25.05 4.89 -30.17
CA ILE A 165 -26.44 4.52 -29.94
C ILE A 165 -26.81 3.41 -30.90
N GLU A 166 -27.30 2.29 -30.38
CA GLU A 166 -27.96 1.23 -31.17
C GLU A 166 -29.44 1.31 -30.95
N TYR A 167 -30.21 1.36 -32.04
CA TYR A 167 -31.65 1.38 -32.02
C TYR A 167 -32.26 -0.02 -32.07
N LYS A 168 -33.53 -0.15 -31.63
CA LYS A 168 -34.23 -1.45 -31.65
C LYS A 168 -34.40 -2.02 -33.05
N ASP A 169 -34.37 -1.18 -34.11
CA ASP A 169 -34.42 -1.64 -35.51
C ASP A 169 -33.04 -2.09 -36.04
N GLY A 170 -32.01 -2.11 -35.22
CA GLY A 170 -30.64 -2.52 -35.55
C GLY A 170 -29.79 -1.46 -36.23
N THR A 171 -30.34 -0.26 -36.49
CA THR A 171 -29.54 0.88 -37.00
C THR A 171 -28.72 1.50 -35.88
N LYS A 172 -27.65 2.21 -36.24
CA LYS A 172 -26.73 2.81 -35.29
C LYS A 172 -26.48 4.29 -35.63
N ASP A 173 -26.30 5.11 -34.62
CA ASP A 173 -25.84 6.50 -34.69
C ASP A 173 -24.62 6.72 -33.77
N VAL A 174 -23.77 7.67 -34.16
CA VAL A 174 -22.64 8.11 -33.34
C VAL A 174 -22.69 9.64 -33.21
N ILE A 175 -22.73 10.14 -31.98
CA ILE A 175 -22.63 11.57 -31.66
C ILE A 175 -21.21 11.82 -31.17
N SER A 176 -20.42 12.55 -31.95
CA SER A 176 -19.00 12.78 -31.70
C SER A 176 -18.75 14.19 -31.16
N SER A 177 -17.63 14.37 -30.47
CA SER A 177 -17.13 15.70 -30.06
C SER A 177 -16.60 16.47 -31.27
N ASP A 178 -17.09 17.69 -31.44
CA ASP A 178 -16.75 18.63 -32.51
C ASP A 178 -17.12 20.07 -32.11
N GLU A 179 -17.02 21.03 -33.05
CA GLU A 179 -17.32 22.44 -32.81
C GLU A 179 -18.83 22.74 -32.57
N THR A 180 -19.70 21.74 -32.73
CA THR A 180 -21.13 21.88 -32.42
C THR A 180 -21.47 21.69 -30.95
N TRP A 181 -20.49 21.33 -30.15
CA TRP A 181 -20.60 21.34 -28.68
C TRP A 181 -20.58 22.78 -28.19
N SER A 182 -21.39 23.09 -27.19
CA SER A 182 -21.36 24.38 -26.50
C SER A 182 -20.47 24.33 -25.26
N VAL A 183 -19.90 25.49 -24.95
CA VAL A 183 -19.06 25.68 -23.75
C VAL A 183 -19.59 26.86 -22.94
N THR A 184 -19.77 26.65 -21.64
CA THR A 184 -19.98 27.70 -20.65
C THR A 184 -18.95 27.61 -19.54
N ARG A 185 -19.09 28.40 -18.48
CA ARG A 185 -18.16 28.41 -17.33
C ARG A 185 -18.90 28.09 -16.05
N SER A 186 -18.28 27.23 -15.24
CA SER A 186 -18.74 26.90 -13.91
C SER A 186 -18.45 28.03 -12.91
N ASN A 187 -18.91 27.86 -11.68
CA ASN A 187 -18.54 28.71 -10.54
C ASN A 187 -17.24 28.29 -9.86
N LEU A 188 -16.65 27.17 -10.31
CA LEU A 188 -15.31 26.74 -9.93
C LEU A 188 -14.28 27.54 -10.73
N TRP A 189 -13.37 28.25 -10.05
CA TRP A 189 -12.40 29.11 -10.73
C TRP A 189 -10.94 28.73 -10.43
N PHE A 190 -10.73 27.78 -9.51
CA PHE A 190 -9.43 27.20 -9.22
C PHE A 190 -9.60 25.75 -8.80
N SER A 191 -8.76 24.86 -9.29
CA SER A 191 -8.58 23.51 -8.77
C SER A 191 -7.14 23.06 -8.93
N ASN A 192 -6.64 22.34 -7.93
CA ASN A 192 -5.31 21.75 -7.93
C ASN A 192 -5.30 20.55 -6.99
N ILE A 193 -4.59 19.49 -7.36
CA ILE A 193 -4.52 18.27 -6.54
C ILE A 193 -4.01 18.57 -5.13
N TYR A 194 -2.97 19.39 -4.97
CA TYR A 194 -2.35 19.69 -3.69
C TYR A 194 -3.02 20.83 -2.92
N ASP A 195 -3.49 21.84 -3.66
CA ASP A 195 -3.93 23.10 -3.06
C ASP A 195 -5.44 23.13 -2.81
N GLY A 196 -6.18 22.23 -3.49
CA GLY A 196 -7.62 22.12 -3.34
C GLY A 196 -8.41 22.91 -4.35
N GLU A 197 -9.53 23.51 -3.96
CA GLU A 197 -10.46 24.16 -4.88
C GLU A 197 -11.01 25.49 -4.35
N ARG A 198 -11.38 26.40 -5.29
CA ARG A 198 -12.06 27.65 -4.98
C ARG A 198 -13.29 27.81 -5.86
N ARG A 199 -14.45 27.95 -5.22
CA ARG A 199 -15.76 28.07 -5.84
C ARG A 199 -16.47 29.32 -5.32
N ASP A 200 -17.07 30.08 -6.23
CA ASP A 200 -17.83 31.29 -5.90
C ASP A 200 -19.20 31.26 -6.59
N ASP A 201 -20.24 30.96 -5.82
CA ASP A 201 -21.60 30.84 -6.34
C ASP A 201 -22.31 32.18 -6.52
N THR A 202 -21.67 33.33 -6.20
CA THR A 202 -22.14 34.68 -6.50
C THR A 202 -21.80 35.13 -7.91
N LEU A 203 -20.91 34.36 -8.60
CA LEU A 203 -20.49 34.74 -9.96
C LEU A 203 -21.65 34.63 -10.98
N PRO A 204 -21.77 35.60 -11.87
CA PRO A 204 -22.84 35.56 -12.88
C PRO A 204 -22.61 34.42 -13.88
N PRO A 205 -23.70 33.88 -14.45
CA PRO A 205 -23.61 32.93 -15.55
C PRO A 205 -22.81 33.51 -16.73
N VAL A 206 -22.09 32.64 -17.44
CA VAL A 206 -21.38 32.99 -18.67
C VAL A 206 -22.18 32.45 -19.86
N GLU A 207 -22.33 33.26 -20.90
CA GLU A 207 -22.99 32.88 -22.14
C GLU A 207 -22.28 31.68 -22.80
N GLU A 208 -23.07 30.82 -23.43
CA GLU A 208 -22.55 29.67 -24.18
C GLU A 208 -21.82 30.16 -25.45
N SER A 209 -20.70 29.53 -25.73
CA SER A 209 -19.94 29.71 -26.96
C SER A 209 -19.65 28.34 -27.60
N PRO A 210 -19.40 28.27 -28.92
CA PRO A 210 -18.99 27.03 -29.56
C PRO A 210 -17.64 26.53 -29.00
N ALA A 211 -17.50 25.21 -28.90
CA ALA A 211 -16.19 24.59 -28.67
C ALA A 211 -15.24 24.83 -29.85
N ARG A 212 -13.94 24.75 -29.60
CA ARG A 212 -12.89 24.84 -30.63
C ARG A 212 -12.17 23.51 -30.75
N ILE A 213 -11.66 23.20 -31.94
CA ILE A 213 -10.80 22.03 -32.10
C ILE A 213 -9.48 22.25 -31.37
N ALA A 214 -9.11 21.30 -30.54
CA ALA A 214 -7.85 21.27 -29.81
C ALA A 214 -6.74 20.58 -30.63
N LYS A 215 -5.51 20.90 -30.29
CA LYS A 215 -4.36 20.09 -30.74
C LYS A 215 -4.45 18.71 -30.08
N VAL A 216 -4.25 17.67 -30.90
CA VAL A 216 -4.24 16.28 -30.39
C VAL A 216 -3.12 16.13 -29.34
N PRO A 217 -3.38 15.54 -28.18
CA PRO A 217 -2.35 15.21 -27.20
C PRO A 217 -1.30 14.26 -27.78
N LYS A 218 -0.13 14.17 -27.17
CA LYS A 218 0.94 13.27 -27.63
C LYS A 218 0.67 11.80 -27.29
N GLY A 219 0.12 11.56 -26.11
CA GLY A 219 -0.14 10.22 -25.61
C GLY A 219 -1.18 9.45 -26.41
N ARG A 220 -0.98 8.16 -26.58
CA ARG A 220 -1.96 7.27 -27.21
C ARG A 220 -3.20 7.13 -26.33
N LEU A 221 -4.36 7.40 -26.89
CA LEU A 221 -5.64 7.18 -26.21
C LEU A 221 -5.98 5.70 -26.20
N MET A 222 -6.17 5.13 -25.03
CA MET A 222 -6.40 3.71 -24.77
C MET A 222 -7.56 3.52 -23.79
N GLU A 223 -8.14 2.33 -23.78
CA GLU A 223 -9.09 1.90 -22.78
C GLU A 223 -8.48 1.93 -21.37
N ARG A 224 -9.34 2.08 -20.38
CA ARG A 224 -8.98 2.13 -18.98
C ARG A 224 -8.29 0.83 -18.52
N LEU A 225 -7.11 0.95 -17.92
CA LEU A 225 -6.44 -0.10 -17.15
C LEU A 225 -6.62 0.09 -15.64
N SER A 226 -6.81 1.33 -15.20
CA SER A 226 -6.99 1.68 -13.78
C SER A 226 -8.24 1.05 -13.17
N LEU A 227 -8.14 0.59 -11.93
CA LEU A 227 -9.32 0.39 -11.11
C LEU A 227 -10.00 1.74 -10.85
N PRO A 228 -11.35 1.80 -10.84
CA PRO A 228 -12.03 3.05 -10.55
C PRO A 228 -11.75 3.52 -9.12
N VAL A 229 -11.46 4.80 -8.95
CA VAL A 229 -11.41 5.44 -7.63
C VAL A 229 -12.83 5.87 -7.28
N LYS A 230 -13.37 5.36 -6.17
CA LYS A 230 -14.75 5.59 -5.74
C LYS A 230 -14.83 6.04 -4.29
N VAL A 231 -15.99 6.56 -3.90
CA VAL A 231 -16.34 6.65 -2.47
C VAL A 231 -16.62 5.24 -1.97
N GLN A 232 -15.73 4.74 -1.13
CA GLN A 232 -15.84 3.40 -0.56
C GLN A 232 -16.53 3.41 0.80
N GLU A 233 -16.32 4.48 1.57
CA GLU A 233 -16.89 4.63 2.92
C GLU A 233 -17.33 6.09 3.13
N GLU A 234 -18.37 6.28 3.93
CA GLU A 234 -18.80 7.60 4.43
C GLU A 234 -18.64 7.64 5.94
N MET A 235 -18.00 8.70 6.45
CA MET A 235 -17.74 8.83 7.88
C MET A 235 -18.25 10.17 8.42
N LYS A 236 -18.86 10.13 9.61
CA LYS A 236 -19.18 11.33 10.39
C LYS A 236 -18.02 11.67 11.32
N PRO A 237 -17.79 12.95 11.63
CA PRO A 237 -16.85 13.32 12.69
C PRO A 237 -17.24 12.66 14.02
N ALA A 238 -16.24 12.17 14.73
CA ALA A 238 -16.42 11.68 16.09
C ALA A 238 -16.67 12.82 17.08
N GLU A 239 -16.10 14.01 16.80
CA GLU A 239 -16.18 15.16 17.69
C GLU A 239 -16.02 16.49 16.90
N LEU A 240 -16.65 17.55 17.39
CA LEU A 240 -16.37 18.95 17.04
C LEU A 240 -15.59 19.61 18.17
N ILE A 241 -14.34 19.91 17.94
CA ILE A 241 -13.41 20.49 18.92
C ILE A 241 -13.41 22.01 18.80
N HIS A 242 -13.58 22.70 19.94
CA HIS A 242 -13.31 24.12 20.07
C HIS A 242 -11.89 24.27 20.64
N THR A 243 -10.93 24.64 19.80
CA THR A 243 -9.53 24.69 20.19
C THR A 243 -9.20 25.85 21.14
N PRO A 244 -8.06 25.79 21.87
CA PRO A 244 -7.60 26.93 22.67
C PRO A 244 -7.39 28.24 21.88
N ALA A 245 -7.15 28.12 20.57
CA ALA A 245 -7.04 29.28 19.66
C ALA A 245 -8.41 29.80 19.17
N GLY A 246 -9.53 29.18 19.59
CA GLY A 246 -10.88 29.55 19.17
C GLY A 246 -11.28 29.04 17.79
N GLU A 247 -10.62 27.99 17.31
CA GLU A 247 -10.93 27.36 16.03
C GLU A 247 -12.01 26.27 16.21
N GLU A 248 -12.82 26.05 15.20
CA GLU A 248 -13.76 24.94 15.11
C GLU A 248 -13.15 23.86 14.21
N VAL A 249 -12.89 22.67 14.79
CA VAL A 249 -12.17 21.57 14.16
C VAL A 249 -12.93 20.26 14.33
N PHE A 250 -13.30 19.62 13.24
CA PHE A 250 -13.79 18.25 13.30
C PHE A 250 -12.63 17.27 13.49
N ASP A 251 -12.77 16.33 14.41
CA ASP A 251 -11.94 15.11 14.50
C ASP A 251 -12.75 13.93 13.94
N LEU A 252 -12.22 13.27 12.90
CA LEU A 252 -12.83 12.05 12.36
C LEU A 252 -12.55 10.81 13.23
N GLY A 253 -11.59 10.90 14.18
CA GLY A 253 -11.12 9.74 14.95
C GLY A 253 -10.23 8.78 14.14
N GLN A 254 -10.18 8.92 12.84
CA GLN A 254 -9.38 8.14 11.89
C GLN A 254 -8.82 9.06 10.81
N GLU A 255 -7.54 8.89 10.47
CA GLU A 255 -6.96 9.52 9.30
C GLU A 255 -7.40 8.78 8.03
N ILE A 256 -7.88 9.53 7.07
CA ILE A 256 -8.43 9.05 5.80
C ILE A 256 -7.83 9.78 4.61
N THR A 257 -8.05 9.23 3.43
CA THR A 257 -7.85 9.92 2.16
C THR A 257 -9.19 10.07 1.45
N GLY A 258 -9.48 11.29 0.96
CA GLY A 258 -10.74 11.52 0.29
C GLY A 258 -11.12 13.00 0.19
N ILE A 259 -12.41 13.20 0.02
CA ILE A 259 -13.07 14.50 -0.04
C ILE A 259 -14.17 14.56 1.02
N PHE A 260 -14.98 15.60 1.00
CA PHE A 260 -16.04 15.76 2.00
C PHE A 260 -17.31 16.35 1.39
N ARG A 261 -18.40 16.24 2.11
CA ARG A 261 -19.62 17.02 1.97
C ARG A 261 -19.82 17.87 3.22
N LEU A 262 -20.08 19.17 3.02
CA LEU A 262 -20.46 20.08 4.09
C LEU A 262 -21.78 20.78 3.73
N ARG A 263 -22.78 20.68 4.60
CA ARG A 263 -24.02 21.44 4.49
C ARG A 263 -23.81 22.84 5.01
N VAL A 264 -24.17 23.84 4.20
CA VAL A 264 -23.98 25.26 4.51
C VAL A 264 -25.26 26.03 4.29
N HIS A 265 -25.51 27.03 5.14
CA HIS A 265 -26.63 27.96 5.01
C HIS A 265 -26.21 29.36 5.46
N GLU A 266 -25.24 29.93 4.76
CA GLU A 266 -24.68 31.23 5.11
C GLU A 266 -25.15 32.33 4.17
N PRO A 267 -25.28 33.59 4.62
CA PRO A 267 -25.67 34.71 3.77
C PRO A 267 -24.82 34.81 2.51
N ALA A 268 -25.42 35.38 1.43
CA ALA A 268 -24.69 35.63 0.19
C ALA A 268 -23.44 36.50 0.41
N GLY A 269 -22.33 36.11 -0.22
CA GLY A 269 -21.02 36.74 -0.07
C GLY A 269 -20.20 36.28 1.13
N THR A 270 -20.74 35.37 1.99
CA THR A 270 -19.96 34.79 3.08
C THR A 270 -18.92 33.82 2.49
N THR A 271 -17.66 34.04 2.86
CA THR A 271 -16.56 33.14 2.51
C THR A 271 -16.42 32.04 3.58
N ILE A 272 -16.57 30.79 3.16
CA ILE A 272 -16.34 29.61 3.97
C ILE A 272 -14.99 29.02 3.56
N ARG A 273 -14.11 28.78 4.54
CA ARG A 273 -12.81 28.15 4.34
C ARG A 273 -12.72 26.86 5.12
N ILE A 274 -12.35 25.78 4.46
CA ILE A 274 -12.16 24.45 5.02
C ILE A 274 -10.69 24.08 4.78
N GLN A 275 -9.98 23.71 5.87
CA GLN A 275 -8.59 23.30 5.81
C GLN A 275 -8.46 21.90 6.43
N THR A 276 -7.63 21.05 5.86
CA THR A 276 -7.41 19.68 6.32
C THR A 276 -6.02 19.52 6.91
N GLY A 277 -5.87 18.59 7.87
CA GLY A 277 -4.61 18.29 8.53
C GLY A 277 -4.63 16.93 9.22
N GLU A 278 -3.44 16.42 9.54
CA GLU A 278 -3.25 15.10 10.12
C GLU A 278 -3.27 15.10 11.66
N VAL A 279 -2.91 16.23 12.29
CA VAL A 279 -2.61 16.28 13.71
C VAL A 279 -3.04 17.60 14.35
N LEU A 280 -3.33 17.57 15.64
CA LEU A 280 -3.40 18.75 16.48
C LEU A 280 -2.06 18.93 17.20
N GLN A 281 -1.59 20.16 17.31
CA GLN A 281 -0.38 20.49 18.06
C GLN A 281 -0.70 21.51 19.14
N GLY A 282 -0.41 21.15 20.40
CA GLY A 282 -0.85 21.96 21.54
C GLY A 282 -2.37 22.10 21.65
N GLY A 283 -3.15 21.16 21.14
CA GLY A 283 -4.61 21.18 21.09
C GLY A 283 -5.20 22.10 20.01
N CYS A 284 -4.39 22.68 19.14
CA CYS A 284 -4.80 23.53 18.03
C CYS A 284 -4.57 22.85 16.68
N PHE A 285 -5.30 23.28 15.66
CA PHE A 285 -5.14 22.79 14.31
C PHE A 285 -3.72 23.04 13.79
N TYR A 286 -3.12 22.02 13.15
CA TYR A 286 -1.76 22.09 12.63
C TYR A 286 -1.67 21.46 11.25
N ASN A 287 -1.06 22.15 10.28
CA ASN A 287 -0.86 21.69 8.92
C ASN A 287 0.45 22.16 8.28
N GLU A 288 1.42 22.62 9.07
CA GLU A 288 2.72 23.05 8.53
C GLU A 288 3.56 21.89 7.96
N ASN A 289 3.29 20.65 8.37
CA ASN A 289 3.91 19.45 7.82
C ASN A 289 3.45 19.10 6.40
N LEU A 290 2.43 19.77 5.88
CA LEU A 290 1.96 19.62 4.49
C LEU A 290 2.87 20.35 3.48
N ARG A 291 3.91 21.02 3.95
CA ARG A 291 4.89 21.77 3.15
C ARG A 291 4.24 22.88 2.33
N THR A 292 4.26 22.77 0.99
CA THR A 292 3.70 23.80 0.11
C THR A 292 2.26 23.52 -0.29
N ALA A 293 1.68 22.37 0.06
CA ALA A 293 0.28 22.05 -0.22
C ALA A 293 -0.64 22.91 0.67
N LEU A 294 -1.54 23.67 0.09
CA LEU A 294 -2.50 24.50 0.83
C LEU A 294 -3.58 23.64 1.48
N SER A 295 -3.95 22.54 0.84
CA SER A 295 -4.92 21.56 1.34
C SER A 295 -6.19 22.22 1.86
N GLU A 296 -6.82 23.07 1.01
CA GLU A 296 -7.97 23.90 1.41
C GLU A 296 -9.11 23.89 0.38
N TYR A 297 -10.30 24.15 0.84
CA TYR A 297 -11.46 24.42 0.00
C TYR A 297 -12.05 25.79 0.40
N ILE A 298 -12.19 26.68 -0.57
CA ILE A 298 -12.79 28.00 -0.36
C ILE A 298 -14.10 28.08 -1.15
N TYR A 299 -15.16 28.41 -0.43
CA TYR A 299 -16.50 28.57 -1.00
C TYR A 299 -17.09 29.94 -0.65
N VAL A 300 -17.62 30.64 -1.64
CA VAL A 300 -18.39 31.87 -1.44
C VAL A 300 -19.87 31.56 -1.65
N SER A 301 -20.68 31.75 -0.60
CA SER A 301 -22.10 31.45 -0.56
C SER A 301 -22.92 32.44 -1.42
N ASP A 302 -23.95 31.92 -2.12
CA ASP A 302 -24.99 32.70 -2.79
C ASP A 302 -26.21 32.98 -1.88
N GLY A 303 -26.19 32.54 -0.63
CA GLY A 303 -27.26 32.73 0.33
C GLY A 303 -28.30 31.61 0.33
N THR A 304 -28.13 30.56 -0.47
CA THR A 304 -29.02 29.40 -0.47
C THR A 304 -28.42 28.23 0.33
N GLU A 305 -29.30 27.44 0.94
CA GLU A 305 -28.84 26.17 1.60
C GLU A 305 -28.33 25.19 0.56
N LYS A 306 -27.13 24.67 0.80
CA LYS A 306 -26.45 23.71 -0.11
C LYS A 306 -25.60 22.71 0.63
N VAL A 307 -25.30 21.61 -0.06
CA VAL A 307 -24.19 20.72 0.25
C VAL A 307 -23.06 21.02 -0.72
N ILE A 308 -21.93 21.47 -0.18
CA ILE A 308 -20.71 21.72 -0.96
C ILE A 308 -19.77 20.54 -0.86
N THR A 309 -19.07 20.25 -1.98
CA THR A 309 -18.10 19.15 -2.08
C THR A 309 -17.02 19.51 -3.09
N PRO A 310 -15.75 19.14 -2.86
CA PRO A 310 -14.69 19.22 -3.87
C PRO A 310 -14.92 18.24 -5.02
N HIS A 311 -14.37 18.55 -6.21
CA HIS A 311 -14.52 17.79 -7.44
C HIS A 311 -13.21 17.20 -7.96
N PHE A 312 -12.13 18.01 -8.04
CA PHE A 312 -10.90 17.70 -8.77
C PHE A 312 -9.65 17.72 -7.90
N THR A 313 -9.80 17.30 -6.67
CA THR A 313 -8.75 17.16 -5.66
C THR A 313 -9.10 16.01 -4.72
N TYR A 314 -8.17 15.64 -3.85
CA TYR A 314 -8.39 14.84 -2.67
C TYR A 314 -7.44 15.29 -1.56
N TYR A 315 -7.74 14.93 -0.33
CA TYR A 315 -6.98 15.29 0.86
C TYR A 315 -6.66 14.05 1.68
N GLY A 316 -5.49 14.04 2.35
CA GLY A 316 -5.20 13.14 3.44
C GLY A 316 -5.41 13.86 4.76
N TYR A 317 -6.27 13.37 5.65
CA TYR A 317 -6.63 14.13 6.85
C TYR A 317 -7.34 13.30 7.92
N ARG A 318 -7.14 13.73 9.16
CA ARG A 318 -7.98 13.36 10.30
C ARG A 318 -8.76 14.55 10.82
N TYR A 319 -8.17 15.74 10.76
CA TYR A 319 -8.74 16.97 11.33
C TYR A 319 -9.16 17.93 10.24
N VAL A 320 -10.31 18.57 10.41
CA VAL A 320 -10.85 19.52 9.45
C VAL A 320 -11.23 20.82 10.18
N LYS A 321 -10.49 21.90 9.90
CA LYS A 321 -10.82 23.23 10.40
C LYS A 321 -11.79 23.93 9.47
N VAL A 322 -12.89 24.43 10.00
CA VAL A 322 -13.93 25.18 9.27
C VAL A 322 -14.01 26.61 9.81
N THR A 323 -14.04 27.56 8.89
CA THR A 323 -14.28 28.98 9.25
C THR A 323 -15.35 29.57 8.34
N GLY A 324 -16.13 30.52 8.87
CA GLY A 324 -17.18 31.21 8.10
C GLY A 324 -18.54 30.49 8.12
N VAL A 325 -18.70 29.47 8.91
CA VAL A 325 -20.00 28.78 9.17
C VAL A 325 -20.43 29.07 10.60
N ARG A 326 -21.71 29.34 10.79
CA ARG A 326 -22.34 29.54 12.11
C ARG A 326 -23.05 28.27 12.55
N ASP A 327 -23.06 28.04 13.86
CA ASP A 327 -23.78 26.90 14.47
C ASP A 327 -23.39 25.55 13.87
N LEU A 328 -22.08 25.35 13.61
CA LEU A 328 -21.51 24.14 13.02
C LEU A 328 -21.75 22.92 13.93
N SER A 329 -22.12 21.78 13.33
CA SER A 329 -22.33 20.52 14.03
C SER A 329 -21.74 19.33 13.26
N CYS A 330 -21.49 18.21 13.95
CA CYS A 330 -21.00 16.97 13.30
C CYS A 330 -21.96 16.45 12.22
N GLU A 331 -23.25 16.75 12.33
CA GLU A 331 -24.25 16.32 11.34
C GLU A 331 -24.11 17.06 9.99
N ASP A 332 -23.49 18.23 9.98
CA ASP A 332 -23.31 19.04 8.76
C ASP A 332 -22.16 18.54 7.88
N PHE A 333 -21.23 17.78 8.48
CA PHE A 333 -20.04 17.25 7.78
C PHE A 333 -20.15 15.76 7.51
N THR A 334 -19.70 15.31 6.34
CA THR A 334 -19.49 13.89 6.02
C THR A 334 -18.20 13.75 5.24
N ALA A 335 -17.26 12.99 5.75
CA ALA A 335 -16.06 12.59 5.03
C ALA A 335 -16.39 11.47 4.05
N LEU A 336 -15.84 11.56 2.84
CA LEU A 336 -15.99 10.59 1.75
C LEU A 336 -14.63 9.95 1.49
N VAL A 337 -14.46 8.72 1.94
CA VAL A 337 -13.21 7.98 1.79
C VAL A 337 -13.05 7.50 0.36
N LEU A 338 -11.95 7.89 -0.29
CA LEU A 338 -11.64 7.55 -1.67
C LEU A 338 -10.45 6.59 -1.73
N TYR A 339 -10.60 5.48 -2.43
CA TYR A 339 -9.50 4.62 -2.88
C TYR A 339 -9.91 3.79 -4.11
N SER A 340 -8.93 3.18 -4.76
CA SER A 340 -9.15 2.31 -5.92
C SER A 340 -10.01 1.10 -5.53
N ASP A 341 -10.94 0.72 -6.39
CA ASP A 341 -11.96 -0.31 -6.17
C ASP A 341 -11.36 -1.73 -6.26
N TYR A 342 -10.48 -2.08 -5.32
CA TYR A 342 -9.92 -3.41 -5.15
C TYR A 342 -10.74 -4.22 -4.14
N GLU A 343 -10.73 -5.53 -4.29
CA GLU A 343 -11.37 -6.45 -3.36
C GLU A 343 -10.45 -6.76 -2.18
N SER A 344 -10.97 -6.68 -0.95
CA SER A 344 -10.24 -7.12 0.25
C SER A 344 -10.30 -8.65 0.34
N ILE A 345 -9.15 -9.32 0.44
CA ILE A 345 -9.02 -10.77 0.40
C ILE A 345 -8.37 -11.36 1.66
N GLY A 346 -7.84 -10.52 2.53
CA GLY A 346 -7.19 -10.97 3.76
C GLY A 346 -7.70 -10.24 4.99
N ALA A 347 -7.86 -11.00 6.08
CA ALA A 347 -8.21 -10.45 7.39
C ALA A 347 -7.49 -11.23 8.49
N ILE A 348 -7.09 -10.54 9.54
CA ILE A 348 -6.41 -11.14 10.68
C ILE A 348 -6.80 -10.46 11.99
N GLU A 349 -7.05 -11.25 13.01
CA GLU A 349 -7.37 -10.82 14.37
C GLU A 349 -6.48 -11.56 15.36
N THR A 350 -6.08 -10.86 16.41
CA THR A 350 -5.24 -11.42 17.48
C THR A 350 -5.83 -11.13 18.86
N GLY A 351 -5.37 -11.81 19.89
CA GLY A 351 -5.72 -11.54 21.27
C GLY A 351 -4.98 -10.35 21.89
N ASN A 352 -4.38 -9.47 21.09
CA ASN A 352 -3.65 -8.27 21.52
C ASN A 352 -4.19 -7.01 20.84
N ASP A 353 -4.89 -6.18 21.59
CA ASP A 353 -5.57 -4.98 21.08
C ASP A 353 -4.63 -3.99 20.37
N LEU A 354 -3.39 -3.84 20.85
CA LEU A 354 -2.41 -2.94 20.23
C LEU A 354 -1.95 -3.48 18.88
N VAL A 355 -1.81 -4.79 18.74
CA VAL A 355 -1.45 -5.44 17.47
C VAL A 355 -2.64 -5.33 16.50
N ASN A 356 -3.88 -5.52 16.96
CA ASN A 356 -5.07 -5.34 16.15
C ASN A 356 -5.20 -3.88 15.67
N LYS A 357 -4.86 -2.90 16.52
CA LYS A 357 -4.84 -1.50 16.10
C LYS A 357 -3.72 -1.23 15.08
N LEU A 358 -2.55 -1.85 15.21
CA LEU A 358 -1.49 -1.78 14.22
C LEU A 358 -1.95 -2.35 12.87
N ILE A 359 -2.60 -3.53 12.87
CA ILE A 359 -3.16 -4.14 11.65
C ILE A 359 -4.12 -3.18 10.97
N SER A 360 -5.07 -2.63 11.73
CA SER A 360 -6.01 -1.60 11.23
C SER A 360 -5.29 -0.37 10.67
N ASN A 361 -4.23 0.12 11.33
CA ASN A 361 -3.44 1.25 10.84
C ASN A 361 -2.74 0.95 9.51
N ILE A 362 -2.28 -0.29 9.31
CA ILE A 362 -1.66 -0.74 8.05
C ILE A 362 -2.69 -0.78 6.93
N GLU A 363 -3.89 -1.31 7.19
CA GLU A 363 -5.00 -1.32 6.23
C GLU A 363 -5.42 0.10 5.85
N TRP A 364 -5.55 1.02 6.82
CA TRP A 364 -5.86 2.42 6.54
C TRP A 364 -4.73 3.15 5.82
N GLY A 365 -3.47 2.80 6.10
CA GLY A 365 -2.32 3.28 5.34
C GLY A 365 -2.38 2.87 3.87
N MET A 366 -2.73 1.61 3.58
CA MET A 366 -2.94 1.13 2.21
C MET A 366 -4.14 1.81 1.54
N LYS A 367 -5.32 1.84 2.17
CA LYS A 367 -6.50 2.55 1.66
C LYS A 367 -6.19 4.01 1.33
N GLY A 368 -5.45 4.68 2.21
CA GLY A 368 -5.09 6.09 2.04
C GLY A 368 -4.15 6.37 0.86
N ASN A 369 -3.40 5.38 0.39
CA ASN A 369 -2.36 5.56 -0.61
C ASN A 369 -2.60 4.80 -1.93
N PHE A 370 -3.58 3.91 -2.00
CA PHE A 370 -3.90 3.20 -3.24
C PHE A 370 -5.01 3.91 -4.03
N LEU A 371 -4.68 5.09 -4.57
CA LEU A 371 -5.54 5.91 -5.42
C LEU A 371 -4.97 5.97 -6.83
N ASP A 372 -5.32 5.02 -7.69
CA ASP A 372 -4.86 4.83 -9.06
C ASP A 372 -3.37 4.48 -9.17
N VAL A 373 -2.52 5.14 -8.40
CA VAL A 373 -1.10 4.81 -8.21
C VAL A 373 -0.83 4.57 -6.72
N PRO A 374 0.15 3.76 -6.34
CA PRO A 374 0.54 3.56 -4.95
C PRO A 374 1.34 4.78 -4.46
N THR A 375 0.65 5.83 -3.99
CA THR A 375 1.29 7.05 -3.51
C THR A 375 2.03 6.80 -2.20
N ASP A 376 3.12 7.54 -1.96
CA ASP A 376 3.87 7.50 -0.71
C ASP A 376 3.08 8.07 0.47
N CYS A 377 2.30 9.10 0.21
CA CYS A 377 1.50 9.81 1.20
C CYS A 377 0.29 10.49 0.52
N PRO A 378 -0.82 10.81 1.26
CA PRO A 378 -1.99 11.40 0.64
C PRO A 378 -2.18 12.90 0.88
N GLN A 379 -1.37 13.57 1.74
CA GLN A 379 -1.74 14.86 2.32
C GLN A 379 -0.89 16.05 1.88
N ARG A 380 0.42 15.85 1.67
CA ARG A 380 1.38 16.92 1.37
C ARG A 380 1.61 17.10 -0.15
N ASP A 381 2.47 18.01 -0.54
CA ASP A 381 2.83 18.29 -1.95
C ASP A 381 3.77 17.21 -2.56
N GLU A 382 3.43 15.96 -2.40
CA GLU A 382 4.11 14.76 -2.93
C GLU A 382 3.08 13.87 -3.61
N ARG A 383 2.45 12.93 -2.90
CA ARG A 383 1.36 12.08 -3.39
C ARG A 383 1.71 11.42 -4.71
N MET A 384 2.82 10.68 -4.72
CA MET A 384 3.41 10.10 -5.92
C MET A 384 3.72 8.63 -5.75
N GLY A 385 3.74 7.92 -6.87
CA GLY A 385 4.05 6.49 -6.91
C GLY A 385 5.54 6.22 -6.73
N TRP A 386 6.06 6.34 -5.50
CA TRP A 386 7.42 6.00 -5.16
C TRP A 386 7.65 4.49 -5.29
N THR A 387 8.62 4.13 -6.13
CA THR A 387 8.89 2.72 -6.47
C THR A 387 9.44 1.94 -5.28
N GLY A 388 10.23 2.58 -4.42
CA GLY A 388 10.77 1.96 -3.20
C GLY A 388 9.68 1.55 -2.23
N ASP A 389 8.78 2.48 -1.90
CA ASP A 389 7.64 2.27 -1.00
C ASP A 389 6.75 1.14 -1.49
N THR A 390 6.44 1.18 -2.78
CA THR A 390 5.57 0.21 -3.42
C THR A 390 6.18 -1.19 -3.40
N GLN A 391 7.48 -1.33 -3.70
CA GLN A 391 8.09 -2.65 -3.74
C GLN A 391 8.19 -3.29 -2.36
N VAL A 392 8.52 -2.53 -1.29
CA VAL A 392 8.64 -3.09 0.06
C VAL A 392 7.30 -3.52 0.66
N PHE A 393 6.21 -2.94 0.17
CA PHE A 393 4.86 -3.23 0.66
C PHE A 393 4.07 -4.20 -0.22
N SER A 394 4.56 -4.52 -1.43
CA SER A 394 3.78 -5.26 -2.44
C SER A 394 3.30 -6.64 -1.98
N ALA A 395 4.08 -7.38 -1.19
CA ALA A 395 3.65 -8.64 -0.61
C ALA A 395 2.57 -8.45 0.45
N THR A 396 2.72 -7.47 1.34
CA THR A 396 1.69 -7.11 2.33
C THR A 396 0.38 -6.71 1.66
N ALA A 397 0.44 -5.87 0.63
CA ALA A 397 -0.74 -5.47 -0.13
C ALA A 397 -1.46 -6.68 -0.74
N SER A 398 -0.70 -7.66 -1.24
CA SER A 398 -1.26 -8.87 -1.87
C SER A 398 -1.80 -9.90 -0.87
N TYR A 399 -1.50 -9.74 0.43
CA TYR A 399 -2.24 -10.45 1.48
C TYR A 399 -3.56 -9.75 1.83
N LEU A 400 -3.60 -8.42 1.75
CA LEU A 400 -4.78 -7.62 2.13
C LEU A 400 -5.83 -7.52 1.03
N ALA A 401 -5.39 -7.46 -0.23
CA ALA A 401 -6.26 -7.16 -1.37
C ALA A 401 -5.86 -7.92 -2.65
N ASP A 402 -6.83 -8.12 -3.54
CA ASP A 402 -6.54 -8.48 -4.93
C ASP A 402 -5.86 -7.31 -5.64
N THR A 403 -4.54 -7.35 -5.67
CA THR A 403 -3.70 -6.30 -6.22
C THR A 403 -3.37 -6.47 -7.70
N TYR A 404 -3.81 -7.56 -8.35
CA TYR A 404 -3.41 -7.88 -9.72
C TYR A 404 -3.69 -6.73 -10.70
N ALA A 405 -4.93 -6.25 -10.75
CA ALA A 405 -5.33 -5.17 -11.68
C ALA A 405 -4.64 -3.85 -11.33
N PHE A 406 -4.50 -3.53 -10.04
CA PHE A 406 -3.85 -2.31 -9.55
C PHE A 406 -2.37 -2.28 -9.94
N TYR A 407 -1.62 -3.33 -9.64
CA TYR A 407 -0.21 -3.40 -10.00
C TYR A 407 0.03 -3.59 -11.50
N ARG A 408 -0.87 -4.26 -12.24
CA ARG A 408 -0.78 -4.33 -13.70
C ARG A 408 -0.76 -2.94 -14.34
N LYS A 409 -1.62 -2.03 -13.87
CA LYS A 409 -1.63 -0.63 -14.34
C LYS A 409 -0.35 0.11 -13.95
N TYR A 410 0.05 0.03 -12.68
CA TYR A 410 1.27 0.68 -12.21
C TYR A 410 2.54 0.19 -12.91
N LEU A 411 2.65 -1.11 -13.16
CA LEU A 411 3.76 -1.71 -13.91
C LEU A 411 3.74 -1.32 -15.39
N TYR A 412 2.55 -1.09 -15.97
CA TYR A 412 2.45 -0.52 -17.31
C TYR A 412 3.01 0.90 -17.34
N ASP A 413 2.64 1.76 -16.40
CA ASP A 413 3.21 3.11 -16.27
C ASP A 413 4.74 3.06 -16.08
N LEU A 414 5.23 2.19 -15.19
CA LEU A 414 6.66 2.00 -14.94
C LEU A 414 7.39 1.66 -16.23
N TYR A 415 6.87 0.72 -17.02
CA TYR A 415 7.50 0.35 -18.28
C TYR A 415 7.46 1.47 -19.31
N GLN A 416 6.39 2.28 -19.37
CA GLN A 416 6.34 3.46 -20.25
C GLN A 416 7.39 4.51 -19.89
N GLU A 417 7.62 4.76 -18.61
CA GLU A 417 8.69 5.65 -18.13
C GLU A 417 10.07 5.07 -18.41
N GLN A 418 10.27 3.79 -18.17
CA GLN A 418 11.51 3.07 -18.40
C GLN A 418 11.94 3.12 -19.88
N LEU A 419 10.99 3.04 -20.82
CA LEU A 419 11.26 3.19 -22.25
C LEU A 419 11.83 4.57 -22.61
N LEU A 420 11.36 5.64 -21.93
CA LEU A 420 11.90 6.99 -22.10
C LEU A 420 13.30 7.15 -21.49
N ALA A 421 13.55 6.43 -20.39
CA ALA A 421 14.78 6.53 -19.63
C ALA A 421 15.87 5.52 -20.08
N GLY A 422 15.70 4.86 -21.23
CA GLY A 422 16.69 3.91 -21.80
C GLY A 422 16.93 2.68 -20.93
N GLY A 423 15.88 2.17 -20.27
CA GLY A 423 15.92 1.01 -19.40
C GLY A 423 16.03 1.34 -17.90
N MET A 424 16.33 2.58 -17.53
CA MET A 424 16.34 3.04 -16.14
C MET A 424 14.91 3.06 -15.58
N VAL A 425 14.73 2.52 -14.40
CA VAL A 425 13.47 2.66 -13.65
C VAL A 425 13.53 3.91 -12.78
N PRO A 426 12.64 4.88 -12.99
CA PRO A 426 12.57 6.07 -12.14
C PRO A 426 12.23 5.74 -10.68
N GLU A 427 12.65 6.60 -9.79
CA GLU A 427 12.28 6.51 -8.36
C GLU A 427 10.79 6.80 -8.12
N ILE A 428 10.14 7.51 -9.04
CA ILE A 428 8.71 7.90 -9.01
C ILE A 428 8.06 7.54 -10.35
N VAL A 429 6.87 6.97 -10.31
CA VAL A 429 6.06 6.58 -11.48
C VAL A 429 4.60 6.99 -11.30
N PRO A 430 3.97 7.75 -12.19
CA PRO A 430 4.60 8.51 -13.29
C PRO A 430 5.57 9.58 -12.80
N THR A 431 6.61 9.88 -13.59
CA THR A 431 7.63 10.87 -13.21
C THR A 431 7.28 12.28 -13.67
N PHE A 432 7.94 13.27 -13.06
CA PHE A 432 7.80 14.69 -13.37
C PHE A 432 9.18 15.37 -13.52
N GLY A 433 9.72 15.45 -14.69
CA GLY A 433 11.02 16.11 -14.95
C GLY A 433 12.20 15.15 -14.86
N PRO A 434 13.41 15.69 -14.59
CA PRO A 434 14.62 14.87 -14.51
C PRO A 434 14.46 13.82 -13.43
N THR A 435 14.70 12.56 -13.82
CA THR A 435 14.54 11.41 -12.94
C THR A 435 15.88 10.76 -12.65
N LYS A 436 15.97 10.08 -11.54
CA LYS A 436 17.09 9.22 -11.12
C LYS A 436 16.57 7.86 -10.74
N CYS A 437 17.48 6.96 -10.49
CA CYS A 437 17.19 5.63 -9.95
C CYS A 437 18.02 5.37 -8.70
N SER A 438 17.58 4.41 -7.91
CA SER A 438 18.30 3.92 -6.74
C SER A 438 18.06 2.42 -6.61
N CYS A 439 19.01 1.70 -6.00
CA CYS A 439 18.76 0.33 -5.55
C CYS A 439 17.58 0.30 -4.57
N ALA A 440 16.89 -0.81 -4.49
CA ALA A 440 15.64 -1.05 -3.79
C ALA A 440 14.43 -0.28 -4.35
N TRP A 441 14.61 0.89 -4.96
CA TRP A 441 13.56 1.63 -5.68
C TRP A 441 13.34 1.07 -7.09
N GLY A 442 14.32 1.13 -7.95
CA GLY A 442 14.20 0.64 -9.33
C GLY A 442 13.99 -0.86 -9.45
N ASP A 443 14.39 -1.61 -8.44
CA ASP A 443 14.15 -3.07 -8.36
C ASP A 443 12.67 -3.44 -8.27
N ALA A 444 11.79 -2.46 -8.07
CA ALA A 444 10.34 -2.58 -8.22
C ALA A 444 9.93 -3.22 -9.56
N ALA A 445 10.66 -2.95 -10.65
CA ALA A 445 10.43 -3.57 -11.96
C ALA A 445 10.56 -5.10 -11.96
N CYS A 446 11.31 -5.66 -11.00
CA CYS A 446 11.50 -7.11 -10.85
C CYS A 446 10.67 -7.68 -9.70
N ILE A 447 10.67 -7.00 -8.55
CA ILE A 447 10.06 -7.51 -7.31
C ILE A 447 8.54 -7.50 -7.38
N ILE A 448 7.93 -6.40 -7.86
CA ILE A 448 6.46 -6.30 -7.88
C ILE A 448 5.83 -7.34 -8.80
N PRO A 449 6.23 -7.49 -10.09
CA PRO A 449 5.60 -8.50 -10.95
C PRO A 449 5.85 -9.92 -10.45
N TRP A 450 6.99 -10.19 -9.79
CA TRP A 450 7.27 -11.47 -9.17
C TRP A 450 6.30 -11.75 -7.99
N ASN A 451 6.10 -10.78 -7.09
CA ASN A 451 5.15 -10.90 -6.00
C ASN A 451 3.71 -11.09 -6.53
N VAL A 452 3.28 -10.27 -7.50
CA VAL A 452 1.94 -10.42 -8.10
C VAL A 452 1.76 -11.81 -8.69
N TYR A 453 2.78 -12.37 -9.36
CA TYR A 453 2.75 -13.74 -9.84
C TYR A 453 2.63 -14.76 -8.70
N LEU A 454 3.41 -14.61 -7.63
CA LEU A 454 3.37 -15.54 -6.50
C LEU A 454 1.97 -15.59 -5.88
N PHE A 455 1.33 -14.45 -5.68
CA PHE A 455 0.02 -14.38 -5.05
C PHE A 455 -1.14 -14.76 -5.98
N SER A 456 -1.08 -14.39 -7.26
CA SER A 456 -2.13 -14.71 -8.23
C SER A 456 -1.99 -16.08 -8.91
N GLY A 457 -0.78 -16.59 -9.04
CA GLY A 457 -0.46 -17.76 -9.87
C GLY A 457 -0.57 -17.50 -11.38
N ASP A 458 -0.91 -16.28 -11.80
CA ASP A 458 -1.08 -15.91 -13.21
C ASP A 458 0.23 -15.41 -13.82
N LYS A 459 0.83 -16.25 -14.65
CA LYS A 459 2.09 -15.94 -15.35
C LYS A 459 1.96 -14.82 -16.39
N THR A 460 0.74 -14.42 -16.77
CA THR A 460 0.50 -13.34 -17.73
C THR A 460 1.13 -12.03 -17.26
N ILE A 461 1.19 -11.79 -15.95
CA ILE A 461 1.89 -10.60 -15.43
C ILE A 461 3.39 -10.64 -15.76
N LEU A 462 4.03 -11.81 -15.68
CA LEU A 462 5.43 -11.99 -16.04
C LEU A 462 5.61 -11.88 -17.56
N GLU A 463 4.70 -12.46 -18.36
CA GLU A 463 4.72 -12.33 -19.83
C GLU A 463 4.69 -10.87 -20.26
N ASN A 464 3.88 -10.05 -19.59
CA ASN A 464 3.76 -8.61 -19.85
C ASN A 464 4.96 -7.78 -19.35
N GLN A 465 5.70 -8.27 -18.35
CA GLN A 465 6.73 -7.50 -17.68
C GLN A 465 8.17 -7.98 -17.92
N ILE A 466 8.38 -9.15 -18.50
CA ILE A 466 9.72 -9.73 -18.68
C ILE A 466 10.69 -8.79 -19.41
N GLU A 467 10.24 -8.03 -20.41
CA GLU A 467 11.07 -7.07 -21.11
C GLU A 467 11.43 -5.85 -20.24
N SER A 468 10.52 -5.38 -19.37
CA SER A 468 10.80 -4.36 -18.37
C SER A 468 11.82 -4.84 -17.33
N MET A 469 11.63 -6.06 -16.81
CA MET A 469 12.53 -6.69 -15.84
C MET A 469 13.95 -6.84 -16.41
N LYS A 470 14.08 -7.34 -17.64
CA LYS A 470 15.35 -7.46 -18.36
C LYS A 470 16.00 -6.08 -18.56
N ALA A 471 15.22 -5.10 -19.03
CA ALA A 471 15.72 -3.76 -19.32
C ALA A 471 16.29 -3.07 -18.06
N TRP A 472 15.75 -3.33 -16.87
CA TRP A 472 16.30 -2.85 -15.61
C TRP A 472 17.68 -3.46 -15.30
N VAL A 473 17.80 -4.77 -15.34
CA VAL A 473 19.06 -5.47 -15.10
C VAL A 473 20.11 -5.08 -16.14
N ASP A 474 19.73 -4.97 -17.43
CA ASP A 474 20.61 -4.54 -18.50
C ASP A 474 21.05 -3.08 -18.39
N TYR A 475 20.19 -2.21 -17.84
CA TYR A 475 20.55 -0.84 -17.51
C TYR A 475 21.67 -0.81 -16.46
N ILE A 476 21.53 -1.55 -15.36
CA ILE A 476 22.55 -1.66 -14.31
C ILE A 476 23.84 -2.22 -14.90
N ARG A 477 23.74 -3.34 -15.65
CA ARG A 477 24.89 -3.98 -16.32
C ARG A 477 25.64 -3.01 -17.23
N ARG A 478 24.95 -2.15 -17.94
CA ARG A 478 25.55 -1.15 -18.84
C ARG A 478 26.29 -0.07 -18.06
N ILE A 479 25.78 0.35 -16.90
CA ILE A 479 26.44 1.33 -16.04
C ILE A 479 27.59 0.74 -15.28
N ASP A 480 27.43 -0.48 -14.77
CA ASP A 480 28.46 -1.25 -14.09
C ASP A 480 29.72 -1.46 -14.94
N GLY A 481 29.54 -1.72 -16.23
CA GLY A 481 30.66 -2.00 -17.14
C GLY A 481 31.49 -3.18 -16.65
N ASP A 482 32.81 -2.95 -16.48
CA ASP A 482 33.77 -3.98 -16.03
C ASP A 482 33.99 -3.97 -14.52
N HIS A 483 33.32 -3.09 -13.77
CA HIS A 483 33.55 -2.93 -12.32
C HIS A 483 32.80 -3.97 -11.47
N HIS A 484 31.81 -4.64 -12.05
CA HIS A 484 31.00 -5.70 -11.41
C HIS A 484 30.36 -5.28 -10.09
N GLY A 485 29.90 -4.01 -10.00
CA GLY A 485 29.22 -3.46 -8.83
C GLY A 485 28.48 -2.19 -9.17
N TRP A 486 27.28 -2.02 -8.63
CA TRP A 486 26.44 -0.86 -8.91
C TRP A 486 26.69 0.29 -7.94
N ARG A 487 27.88 0.90 -8.03
CA ARG A 487 28.42 1.86 -7.04
C ARG A 487 28.59 3.28 -7.57
N GLN A 488 28.26 3.53 -8.85
CA GLN A 488 28.63 4.78 -9.53
C GLN A 488 27.52 5.81 -9.59
N VAL A 489 26.37 5.50 -9.00
CA VAL A 489 25.20 6.38 -8.93
C VAL A 489 24.79 6.60 -7.47
N PHE A 490 23.99 7.60 -7.24
CA PHE A 490 23.41 7.86 -5.92
C PHE A 490 22.43 6.76 -5.51
N HIS A 491 22.50 6.35 -4.25
CA HIS A 491 21.52 5.44 -3.65
C HIS A 491 20.98 6.01 -2.33
N TYR A 492 19.71 5.73 -2.04
CA TYR A 492 19.09 6.10 -0.78
C TYR A 492 19.59 5.26 0.41
N GLY A 493 20.13 4.08 0.14
CA GLY A 493 20.56 3.15 1.17
C GLY A 493 19.36 2.65 2.01
N ASP A 494 19.59 2.40 3.30
CA ASP A 494 18.50 2.08 4.23
C ASP A 494 17.85 3.37 4.73
N TRP A 495 16.95 3.91 3.93
CA TRP A 495 16.29 5.20 4.12
C TRP A 495 15.58 5.28 5.46
N LEU A 496 15.75 6.36 6.19
CA LEU A 496 15.19 6.63 7.52
C LEU A 496 15.60 5.65 8.64
N ALA A 497 16.67 4.87 8.45
CA ALA A 497 17.22 4.05 9.52
C ALA A 497 17.77 4.92 10.67
N LEU A 498 17.72 4.39 11.89
CA LEU A 498 18.13 5.06 13.13
C LEU A 498 19.50 4.57 13.64
N ASP A 499 20.36 4.09 12.76
CA ASP A 499 21.61 3.41 13.09
C ASP A 499 22.86 4.31 13.02
N ARG A 500 22.70 5.60 12.70
CA ARG A 500 23.76 6.60 12.77
C ARG A 500 23.82 7.25 14.15
N THR A 501 25.03 7.65 14.56
CA THR A 501 25.30 8.23 15.89
C THR A 501 26.06 9.56 15.81
N GLY A 502 26.11 10.28 16.90
CA GLY A 502 26.83 11.56 17.01
C GLY A 502 26.23 12.66 16.14
N ALA A 503 27.05 13.40 15.40
CA ALA A 503 26.58 14.49 14.53
C ALA A 503 25.70 14.04 13.39
N ALA A 504 25.72 12.76 13.02
CA ALA A 504 24.90 12.19 11.94
C ALA A 504 23.61 11.51 12.43
N ALA A 505 23.31 11.54 13.74
CA ALA A 505 22.16 10.84 14.32
C ALA A 505 20.79 11.22 13.70
N ASN A 506 20.67 12.43 13.15
CA ASN A 506 19.46 12.91 12.47
C ASN A 506 19.51 12.77 10.94
N SER A 507 20.50 12.02 10.42
CA SER A 507 20.57 11.74 8.98
C SER A 507 19.34 10.92 8.54
N VAL A 508 18.82 11.23 7.36
CA VAL A 508 17.78 10.42 6.70
C VAL A 508 18.37 9.17 6.03
N TYR A 509 19.68 9.15 5.81
CA TYR A 509 20.42 8.01 5.25
C TYR A 509 20.93 7.12 6.38
N GLY A 510 20.67 5.82 6.29
CA GLY A 510 21.17 4.84 7.24
C GLY A 510 22.71 4.69 7.22
N ALA A 511 23.25 3.94 8.19
CA ALA A 511 24.69 3.64 8.27
C ALA A 511 25.11 2.41 7.45
N THR A 512 24.16 1.61 6.97
CA THR A 512 24.44 0.46 6.10
C THR A 512 25.06 0.96 4.80
N ASP A 513 26.16 0.34 4.38
CA ASP A 513 26.87 0.71 3.15
C ASP A 513 25.94 0.64 1.94
N GLU A 514 25.79 1.75 1.23
CA GLU A 514 24.85 1.89 0.11
C GLU A 514 25.28 1.02 -1.08
N ALA A 515 26.58 0.85 -1.31
CA ALA A 515 27.09 0.00 -2.37
C ALA A 515 26.82 -1.48 -2.06
N TYR A 516 26.90 -1.89 -0.79
CA TYR A 516 26.53 -3.24 -0.38
C TYR A 516 25.06 -3.55 -0.67
N ILE A 517 24.15 -2.63 -0.35
CA ILE A 517 22.71 -2.78 -0.67
C ILE A 517 22.53 -2.86 -2.18
N ALA A 518 23.17 -1.97 -2.95
CA ALA A 518 23.03 -1.90 -4.40
C ALA A 518 23.53 -3.17 -5.09
N ASP A 519 24.68 -3.70 -4.67
CA ASP A 519 25.26 -4.92 -5.22
C ASP A 519 24.35 -6.14 -4.97
N ILE A 520 23.72 -6.22 -3.79
CA ILE A 520 22.77 -7.28 -3.44
C ILE A 520 21.50 -7.18 -4.29
N TYR A 521 20.90 -5.99 -4.41
CA TYR A 521 19.67 -5.82 -5.19
C TYR A 521 19.90 -6.04 -6.68
N TYR A 522 21.08 -5.70 -7.21
CA TYR A 522 21.47 -6.06 -8.57
C TYR A 522 21.46 -7.59 -8.78
N ALA A 523 22.10 -8.34 -7.87
CA ALA A 523 22.12 -9.80 -7.93
C ALA A 523 20.72 -10.40 -7.80
N ALA A 524 19.93 -9.89 -6.85
CA ALA A 524 18.56 -10.33 -6.57
C ALA A 524 17.62 -10.08 -7.78
N SER A 525 17.69 -8.89 -8.39
CA SER A 525 16.91 -8.58 -9.58
C SER A 525 17.28 -9.49 -10.77
N ALA A 526 18.56 -9.73 -11.01
CA ALA A 526 19.00 -10.67 -12.04
C ALA A 526 18.49 -12.10 -11.78
N GLN A 527 18.49 -12.54 -10.52
CA GLN A 527 17.95 -13.84 -10.12
C GLN A 527 16.43 -13.93 -10.33
N ILE A 528 15.69 -12.86 -10.02
CA ILE A 528 14.24 -12.80 -10.26
C ILE A 528 13.94 -12.89 -11.75
N VAL A 529 14.71 -12.19 -12.61
CA VAL A 529 14.57 -12.31 -14.08
C VAL A 529 14.80 -13.75 -14.54
N ALA A 530 15.83 -14.43 -14.01
CA ALA A 530 16.09 -15.83 -14.34
C ALA A 530 14.92 -16.75 -13.93
N LYS A 531 14.37 -16.58 -12.72
CA LYS A 531 13.20 -17.31 -12.23
C LYS A 531 11.95 -17.04 -13.09
N ALA A 532 11.69 -15.79 -13.44
CA ALA A 532 10.58 -15.42 -14.30
C ALA A 532 10.71 -16.04 -15.69
N ALA A 533 11.93 -16.03 -16.26
CA ALA A 533 12.22 -16.69 -17.53
C ALA A 533 12.02 -18.21 -17.47
N GLU A 534 12.34 -18.86 -16.35
CA GLU A 534 12.06 -20.28 -16.13
C GLU A 534 10.56 -20.56 -16.16
N VAL A 535 9.75 -19.78 -15.42
CA VAL A 535 8.28 -19.89 -15.43
C VAL A 535 7.69 -19.73 -16.82
N LEU A 536 8.28 -18.85 -17.63
CA LEU A 536 7.85 -18.58 -19.00
C LEU A 536 8.43 -19.54 -20.04
N GLY A 537 9.34 -20.45 -19.65
CA GLY A 537 10.01 -21.37 -20.56
C GLY A 537 11.03 -20.70 -21.51
N LEU A 538 11.57 -19.53 -21.14
CA LEU A 538 12.54 -18.75 -21.90
C LEU A 538 13.99 -19.16 -21.53
N GLU A 539 14.42 -20.32 -21.98
CA GLU A 539 15.66 -20.95 -21.50
C GLU A 539 16.93 -20.12 -21.75
N GLU A 540 17.07 -19.47 -22.90
CA GLU A 540 18.23 -18.61 -23.18
C GLU A 540 18.30 -17.42 -22.23
N THR A 541 17.17 -16.76 -21.98
CA THR A 541 17.03 -15.66 -21.02
C THR A 541 17.36 -16.15 -19.62
N ARG A 542 16.81 -17.30 -19.21
CA ARG A 542 17.10 -17.91 -17.91
C ARG A 542 18.60 -18.09 -17.68
N GLN A 543 19.30 -18.68 -18.66
CA GLN A 543 20.74 -18.93 -18.55
C GLN A 543 21.58 -17.65 -18.54
N GLU A 544 21.19 -16.64 -19.32
CA GLU A 544 21.90 -15.36 -19.34
C GLU A 544 21.80 -14.65 -17.98
N TYR A 545 20.58 -14.48 -17.47
CA TYR A 545 20.40 -13.72 -16.23
C TYR A 545 20.82 -14.51 -14.98
N GLN A 546 20.76 -15.85 -15.01
CA GLN A 546 21.37 -16.68 -13.96
C GLN A 546 22.89 -16.46 -13.88
N LYS A 547 23.59 -16.39 -15.02
CA LYS A 547 25.03 -16.09 -15.02
C LYS A 547 25.35 -14.70 -14.47
N ILE A 548 24.49 -13.72 -14.74
CA ILE A 548 24.66 -12.37 -14.17
C ILE A 548 24.47 -12.45 -12.65
N ALA A 549 23.41 -13.10 -12.18
CA ALA A 549 23.14 -13.28 -10.75
C ALA A 549 24.30 -14.01 -10.04
N ASP A 550 24.73 -15.17 -10.56
CA ASP A 550 25.78 -15.98 -9.95
C ASP A 550 27.09 -15.18 -9.83
N ARG A 551 27.46 -14.45 -10.88
CA ARG A 551 28.64 -13.59 -10.87
C ARG A 551 28.49 -12.49 -9.83
N GLN A 552 27.33 -11.83 -9.77
CA GLN A 552 27.14 -10.73 -8.85
C GLN A 552 27.06 -11.19 -7.39
N TRP A 553 26.47 -12.35 -7.10
CA TRP A 553 26.55 -12.99 -5.77
C TRP A 553 27.99 -13.28 -5.37
N GLN A 554 28.82 -13.70 -6.31
CA GLN A 554 30.23 -13.93 -6.03
C GLN A 554 30.97 -12.62 -5.69
N VAL A 555 30.73 -11.54 -6.43
CA VAL A 555 31.28 -10.21 -6.13
C VAL A 555 30.88 -9.74 -4.75
N VAL A 556 29.60 -9.86 -4.35
CA VAL A 556 29.14 -9.52 -3.01
C VAL A 556 29.89 -10.31 -1.93
N LYS A 557 30.07 -11.63 -2.13
CA LYS A 557 30.79 -12.49 -1.19
C LYS A 557 32.26 -12.11 -1.08
N GLU A 558 32.95 -11.87 -2.18
CA GLU A 558 34.37 -11.52 -2.19
C GLU A 558 34.64 -10.14 -1.59
N GLU A 559 33.75 -9.17 -1.81
CA GLU A 559 33.97 -7.79 -1.38
C GLU A 559 33.61 -7.57 0.11
N TYR A 560 32.53 -8.19 0.57
CA TYR A 560 31.97 -7.85 1.89
C TYR A 560 32.11 -8.95 2.94
N PHE A 561 32.67 -10.11 2.59
CA PHE A 561 32.83 -11.20 3.56
C PHE A 561 34.29 -11.65 3.67
N THR A 562 34.71 -11.92 4.89
CA THR A 562 36.03 -12.54 5.12
C THR A 562 36.00 -14.02 4.75
N ALA A 563 37.16 -14.63 4.55
CA ALA A 563 37.33 -16.07 4.31
C ALA A 563 36.74 -16.96 5.45
N THR A 564 36.45 -16.41 6.61
CA THR A 564 35.79 -17.11 7.73
C THR A 564 34.28 -16.88 7.78
N GLY A 565 33.71 -16.25 6.76
CA GLY A 565 32.28 -15.97 6.65
C GLY A 565 31.79 -14.76 7.47
N ARG A 566 32.70 -13.91 7.99
CA ARG A 566 32.31 -12.70 8.73
C ARG A 566 31.89 -11.58 7.78
N CYS A 567 30.68 -11.07 7.94
CA CYS A 567 30.21 -9.89 7.24
C CYS A 567 30.95 -8.63 7.71
N ALA A 568 31.42 -7.81 6.77
CA ALA A 568 32.08 -6.53 7.04
C ALA A 568 31.07 -5.43 7.39
N VAL A 569 29.86 -5.48 6.85
CA VAL A 569 28.78 -4.52 7.07
C VAL A 569 28.01 -4.87 8.35
N LYS A 570 28.39 -4.19 9.44
CA LYS A 570 27.94 -4.51 10.81
C LYS A 570 26.77 -3.61 11.25
N THR A 571 25.70 -3.59 10.47
CA THR A 571 24.42 -2.96 10.81
C THR A 571 23.32 -4.03 10.89
N GLN A 572 22.19 -3.74 11.52
CA GLN A 572 21.07 -4.69 11.52
C GLN A 572 20.68 -5.03 10.09
N THR A 573 20.45 -4.04 9.23
CA THR A 573 20.10 -4.22 7.83
C THR A 573 21.16 -4.98 7.03
N GLY A 574 22.43 -4.69 7.25
CA GLY A 574 23.53 -5.40 6.58
C GLY A 574 23.54 -6.90 6.90
N LEU A 575 23.33 -7.27 8.16
CA LEU A 575 23.28 -8.67 8.57
C LEU A 575 21.97 -9.37 8.18
N ILE A 576 20.84 -8.63 8.14
CA ILE A 576 19.56 -9.12 7.64
C ILE A 576 19.69 -9.50 6.17
N LEU A 577 20.26 -8.64 5.34
CA LEU A 577 20.51 -8.92 3.93
C LEU A 577 21.45 -10.11 3.73
N ALA A 578 22.51 -10.22 4.57
CA ALA A 578 23.43 -11.36 4.54
C ALA A 578 22.71 -12.70 4.80
N LEU A 579 21.81 -12.74 5.77
CA LEU A 579 21.00 -13.92 6.09
C LEU A 579 19.92 -14.20 5.04
N LYS A 580 19.21 -13.16 4.58
CA LYS A 580 18.14 -13.28 3.57
C LYS A 580 18.61 -13.97 2.29
N TYR A 581 19.84 -13.67 1.86
CA TYR A 581 20.39 -14.16 0.60
C TYR A 581 21.49 -15.22 0.78
N HIS A 582 21.66 -15.76 2.00
CA HIS A 582 22.63 -16.83 2.31
C HIS A 582 24.04 -16.50 1.85
N LEU A 583 24.50 -15.26 2.13
CA LEU A 583 25.78 -14.76 1.61
C LEU A 583 26.99 -15.22 2.41
N SER A 584 26.79 -15.59 3.67
CA SER A 584 27.87 -15.99 4.57
C SER A 584 28.15 -17.49 4.50
N GLU A 585 29.43 -17.90 4.40
CA GLU A 585 29.87 -19.28 4.59
C GLU A 585 29.68 -19.75 6.05
N ASN A 586 29.40 -18.82 6.98
CA ASN A 586 29.15 -19.09 8.38
C ASN A 586 27.92 -18.30 8.86
N GLU A 587 26.74 -18.76 8.50
CA GLU A 587 25.49 -18.12 8.88
C GLU A 587 25.29 -18.04 10.39
N GLU A 588 25.78 -19.03 11.14
CA GLU A 588 25.67 -19.02 12.59
C GLU A 588 26.45 -17.83 13.20
N LEU A 589 27.62 -17.48 12.63
CA LEU A 589 28.35 -16.29 13.04
C LEU A 589 27.55 -15.02 12.72
N THR A 590 26.91 -14.97 11.55
CA THR A 590 26.07 -13.82 11.13
C THR A 590 24.86 -13.66 12.06
N LYS A 591 24.20 -14.75 12.44
CA LYS A 591 23.12 -14.78 13.45
C LYS A 591 23.58 -14.23 14.79
N GLN A 592 24.73 -14.71 15.30
CA GLN A 592 25.31 -14.24 16.57
C GLN A 592 25.65 -12.75 16.52
N MET A 593 26.17 -12.26 15.39
CA MET A 593 26.44 -10.84 15.18
C MET A 593 25.13 -10.02 15.22
N LEU A 594 24.07 -10.48 14.55
CA LEU A 594 22.76 -9.81 14.55
C LEU A 594 22.12 -9.80 15.94
N GLN A 595 22.15 -10.93 16.65
CA GLN A 595 21.66 -11.02 18.04
C GLN A 595 22.41 -10.04 18.94
N LYS A 596 23.74 -9.94 18.76
CA LYS A 596 24.54 -8.97 19.52
C LYS A 596 24.10 -7.53 19.22
N LEU A 597 23.92 -7.16 17.96
CA LEU A 597 23.46 -5.82 17.60
C LEU A 597 22.06 -5.51 18.15
N LEU A 598 21.16 -6.48 18.16
CA LEU A 598 19.84 -6.32 18.77
C LEU A 598 19.96 -6.09 20.28
N ARG A 599 20.79 -6.86 20.99
CA ARG A 599 21.07 -6.65 22.43
C ARG A 599 21.68 -5.28 22.70
N ASP A 600 22.71 -4.92 21.95
CA ASP A 600 23.40 -3.63 22.10
C ASP A 600 22.43 -2.46 21.88
N ASN A 601 21.42 -2.64 21.04
CA ASN A 601 20.32 -1.69 20.81
C ASN A 601 19.10 -1.97 21.71
N LYS A 602 19.27 -2.58 22.88
CA LYS A 602 18.21 -2.87 23.88
C LYS A 602 17.04 -3.68 23.31
N ASN A 603 17.32 -4.60 22.38
CA ASN A 603 16.35 -5.40 21.62
C ASN A 603 15.33 -4.56 20.83
N LYS A 604 15.76 -3.42 20.33
CA LYS A 604 14.96 -2.53 19.46
C LYS A 604 15.50 -2.57 18.04
N LEU A 605 14.62 -2.34 17.08
CA LEU A 605 15.03 -2.13 15.70
C LEU A 605 15.71 -0.75 15.53
N ASN A 606 16.56 -0.62 14.54
CA ASN A 606 17.09 0.66 14.07
C ASN A 606 17.20 0.70 12.55
N THR A 607 16.43 -0.18 11.89
CA THR A 607 16.37 -0.32 10.43
C THR A 607 15.47 0.73 9.80
N GLY A 608 15.70 0.98 8.52
CA GLY A 608 14.90 1.85 7.66
C GLY A 608 14.05 1.06 6.67
N PHE A 609 13.78 1.66 5.49
CA PHE A 609 12.88 1.10 4.47
C PHE A 609 13.37 -0.21 3.85
N VAL A 610 14.67 -0.45 3.80
CA VAL A 610 15.24 -1.70 3.27
C VAL A 610 15.24 -2.81 4.33
N GLY A 611 15.67 -2.49 5.54
CA GLY A 611 15.83 -3.51 6.57
C GLY A 611 14.53 -3.91 7.27
N THR A 612 13.65 -2.96 7.56
CA THR A 612 12.44 -3.20 8.36
C THR A 612 11.48 -4.23 7.73
N PRO A 613 11.17 -4.20 6.43
CA PRO A 613 10.29 -5.20 5.79
C PRO A 613 10.82 -6.63 5.89
N LEU A 614 12.13 -6.80 5.92
CA LEU A 614 12.80 -8.10 5.95
C LEU A 614 13.04 -8.62 7.36
N LEU A 615 13.13 -7.72 8.35
CA LEU A 615 13.64 -8.00 9.69
C LEU A 615 12.97 -9.18 10.38
N CYS A 616 11.65 -9.13 10.56
CA CYS A 616 10.91 -10.15 11.28
C CYS A 616 10.87 -11.49 10.50
N ASN A 617 10.76 -11.45 9.16
CA ASN A 617 10.82 -12.62 8.30
C ASN A 617 12.18 -13.34 8.46
N VAL A 618 13.28 -12.63 8.28
CA VAL A 618 14.63 -13.18 8.39
C VAL A 618 14.93 -13.74 9.78
N LEU A 619 14.52 -13.04 10.83
CA LEU A 619 14.67 -13.54 12.20
C LEU A 619 13.96 -14.88 12.38
N THR A 620 12.74 -14.99 11.87
CA THR A 620 11.94 -16.23 12.02
C THR A 620 12.50 -17.37 11.17
N ASP A 621 12.86 -17.11 9.91
CA ASP A 621 13.42 -18.11 8.98
C ASP A 621 14.75 -18.70 9.52
N HIS A 622 15.49 -17.94 10.31
CA HIS A 622 16.74 -18.37 10.94
C HIS A 622 16.60 -18.82 12.41
N GLY A 623 15.37 -19.14 12.86
CA GLY A 623 15.11 -19.71 14.19
C GLY A 623 15.13 -18.70 15.33
N MET A 624 15.05 -17.40 15.05
CA MET A 624 15.03 -16.31 16.03
C MET A 624 13.62 -15.71 16.21
N THR A 625 12.58 -16.53 16.14
CA THR A 625 11.17 -16.12 16.20
C THR A 625 10.84 -15.28 17.43
N ASP A 626 11.41 -15.62 18.59
CA ASP A 626 11.23 -14.84 19.83
C ASP A 626 11.74 -13.39 19.69
N ALA A 627 12.81 -13.19 18.91
CA ALA A 627 13.30 -11.84 18.64
C ALA A 627 12.34 -11.05 17.75
N ALA A 628 11.77 -11.70 16.72
CA ALA A 628 10.75 -11.08 15.87
C ALA A 628 9.53 -10.64 16.70
N TYR A 629 9.02 -11.51 17.56
CA TYR A 629 7.90 -11.15 18.46
C TYR A 629 8.25 -10.02 19.45
N ARG A 630 9.47 -10.02 19.99
CA ARG A 630 9.90 -8.90 20.88
C ARG A 630 9.89 -7.57 20.16
N LEU A 631 10.30 -7.54 18.90
CA LEU A 631 10.28 -6.33 18.09
C LEU A 631 8.84 -5.89 17.79
N LEU A 632 7.96 -6.80 17.35
CA LEU A 632 6.55 -6.50 17.10
C LEU A 632 5.85 -5.97 18.35
N LEU A 633 6.06 -6.63 19.49
CA LEU A 633 5.37 -6.31 20.75
C LEU A 633 6.03 -5.18 21.56
N ASN A 634 7.09 -4.57 21.03
CA ASN A 634 7.78 -3.44 21.67
C ASN A 634 6.87 -2.21 21.70
N LYS A 635 6.57 -1.72 22.92
CA LYS A 635 5.72 -0.54 23.19
C LYS A 635 6.51 0.75 23.36
N GLU A 636 7.82 0.71 23.23
CA GLU A 636 8.72 1.84 23.39
C GLU A 636 9.30 2.26 22.05
N TYR A 637 9.73 3.52 21.97
CA TYR A 637 10.46 4.05 20.83
C TYR A 637 11.83 3.35 20.63
N PRO A 638 12.21 3.04 19.38
CA PRO A 638 11.39 2.95 18.17
C PRO A 638 10.61 1.63 18.10
N GLY A 639 9.44 1.65 17.51
CA GLY A 639 8.63 0.46 17.32
C GLY A 639 7.18 0.73 16.94
N TRP A 640 6.54 -0.20 16.27
CA TRP A 640 5.16 -0.09 15.77
C TRP A 640 4.13 0.19 16.87
N LEU A 641 4.21 -0.52 18.00
CA LEU A 641 3.24 -0.31 19.08
C LEU A 641 3.48 0.98 19.88
N HIS A 642 4.65 1.61 19.74
CA HIS A 642 4.87 2.95 20.26
C HIS A 642 4.01 3.98 19.53
N GLU A 643 3.98 3.93 18.20
CA GLU A 643 3.13 4.80 17.38
C GLU A 643 1.65 4.61 17.71
N VAL A 644 1.20 3.36 17.85
CA VAL A 644 -0.17 3.02 18.28
C VAL A 644 -0.50 3.67 19.64
N LYS A 645 0.41 3.61 20.60
CA LYS A 645 0.22 4.24 21.93
C LYS A 645 0.18 5.76 21.86
N LEU A 646 0.84 6.38 20.90
CA LEU A 646 0.74 7.83 20.66
C LEU A 646 -0.52 8.22 19.87
N GLY A 647 -1.42 7.27 19.59
CA GLY A 647 -2.71 7.52 18.95
C GLY A 647 -2.68 7.49 17.42
N ALA A 648 -1.67 6.84 16.81
CA ALA A 648 -1.62 6.61 15.39
C ALA A 648 -2.87 5.87 14.90
N THR A 649 -3.44 6.33 13.79
CA THR A 649 -4.57 5.69 13.10
C THR A 649 -4.19 5.17 11.72
N THR A 650 -2.98 5.47 11.29
CA THR A 650 -2.27 5.01 10.09
C THR A 650 -0.83 4.71 10.47
N VAL A 651 -0.02 4.16 9.57
CA VAL A 651 1.42 3.96 9.76
C VAL A 651 2.17 5.24 9.42
N TRP A 652 3.17 5.59 10.19
CA TRP A 652 3.97 6.80 10.01
C TRP A 652 5.19 6.58 9.12
N GLU A 653 5.65 7.66 8.46
CA GLU A 653 6.86 7.67 7.63
C GLU A 653 8.12 7.41 8.44
N ARG A 654 8.17 7.94 9.65
CA ARG A 654 9.34 7.89 10.54
C ARG A 654 8.95 7.37 11.90
N TRP A 655 9.83 6.60 12.50
CA TRP A 655 9.65 6.12 13.88
C TRP A 655 9.44 7.25 14.90
N ASN A 656 9.95 8.45 14.60
CA ASN A 656 9.83 9.66 15.41
C ASN A 656 8.98 10.74 14.73
N SER A 657 7.97 10.39 13.96
CA SER A 657 7.07 11.37 13.32
C SER A 657 6.46 12.32 14.33
N LEU A 658 5.99 11.80 15.45
CA LEU A 658 5.62 12.59 16.63
C LEU A 658 6.57 12.27 17.79
N ASP A 659 6.84 13.27 18.62
CA ASP A 659 7.49 13.08 19.91
C ASP A 659 6.49 12.65 20.99
N GLU A 660 6.96 12.34 22.20
CA GLU A 660 6.12 11.93 23.32
C GLU A 660 5.09 13.00 23.78
N SER A 661 5.29 14.26 23.40
CA SER A 661 4.35 15.36 23.68
C SER A 661 3.35 15.58 22.54
N GLY A 662 3.42 14.80 21.46
CA GLY A 662 2.55 14.90 20.27
C GLY A 662 2.98 16.00 19.29
N HIS A 663 4.20 16.53 19.41
CA HIS A 663 4.72 17.50 18.44
C HIS A 663 5.33 16.81 17.23
N VAL A 664 5.09 17.39 16.06
CA VAL A 664 5.67 16.96 14.80
C VAL A 664 7.17 17.17 14.81
N SER A 665 7.96 16.13 14.62
CA SER A 665 9.42 16.16 14.75
C SER A 665 10.13 16.89 13.60
N SER A 666 9.49 17.01 12.43
CA SER A 666 10.01 17.70 11.25
C SER A 666 8.86 18.14 10.34
N THR A 667 8.93 19.34 9.81
CA THR A 667 7.96 19.88 8.85
C THR A 667 8.36 19.59 7.40
N GLY A 668 9.63 19.28 7.14
CA GLY A 668 10.15 19.08 5.78
C GLY A 668 9.95 17.68 5.23
N MET A 669 10.02 16.66 6.10
CA MET A 669 9.87 15.25 5.75
C MET A 669 9.18 14.54 6.90
N ASN A 670 7.86 14.50 6.86
CA ASN A 670 7.05 13.83 7.86
C ASN A 670 5.62 13.65 7.34
N SER A 671 5.17 12.41 7.32
CA SER A 671 3.80 12.01 7.00
C SER A 671 3.30 11.09 8.10
N LEU A 672 2.08 11.29 8.55
CA LEU A 672 1.44 10.37 9.48
C LEU A 672 0.66 9.26 8.75
N ASN A 673 0.60 9.31 7.42
CA ASN A 673 0.01 8.26 6.60
C ASN A 673 1.00 7.83 5.49
N HIS A 674 1.83 6.80 5.81
CA HIS A 674 2.90 6.32 4.94
C HIS A 674 3.12 4.81 5.17
N TYR A 675 2.76 3.97 4.23
CA TYR A 675 2.54 2.53 4.45
C TYR A 675 3.81 1.66 4.54
N SER A 676 5.00 2.16 4.20
CA SER A 676 6.22 1.34 4.03
C SER A 676 6.56 0.46 5.24
N TYR A 677 6.52 1.02 6.46
CA TYR A 677 6.76 0.24 7.68
C TYR A 677 5.62 -0.73 8.04
N GLY A 678 4.47 -0.59 7.40
CA GLY A 678 3.36 -1.55 7.47
C GLY A 678 3.67 -2.91 6.81
N ALA A 679 4.78 -3.02 6.09
CA ALA A 679 5.26 -4.28 5.49
C ALA A 679 5.43 -5.42 6.50
N VAL A 680 5.49 -5.14 7.81
CA VAL A 680 5.50 -6.15 8.88
C VAL A 680 4.26 -7.06 8.86
N LEU A 681 3.15 -6.64 8.27
CA LEU A 681 1.94 -7.45 8.20
C LEU A 681 2.12 -8.71 7.33
N GLU A 682 3.00 -8.69 6.32
CA GLU A 682 3.42 -9.91 5.62
C GLU A 682 3.93 -10.96 6.61
N TRP A 683 4.79 -10.57 7.56
CA TRP A 683 5.29 -11.48 8.59
C TRP A 683 4.16 -11.98 9.51
N ILE A 684 3.19 -11.12 9.84
CA ILE A 684 2.06 -11.54 10.69
C ILE A 684 1.23 -12.60 9.97
N PHE A 685 0.95 -12.48 8.67
CA PHE A 685 0.27 -13.51 7.89
C PHE A 685 1.11 -14.78 7.72
N ARG A 686 2.36 -14.64 7.26
CA ARG A 686 3.23 -15.79 6.93
C ARG A 686 3.63 -16.61 8.15
N HIS A 687 3.95 -15.93 9.23
CA HIS A 687 4.52 -16.58 10.40
C HIS A 687 3.61 -16.57 11.62
N ALA A 688 3.08 -15.43 12.06
CA ALA A 688 2.24 -15.42 13.24
C ALA A 688 0.94 -16.19 13.01
N ALA A 689 0.25 -15.96 11.91
CA ALA A 689 -0.92 -16.75 11.49
C ALA A 689 -0.52 -18.08 10.83
N GLY A 690 0.61 -18.09 10.12
CA GLY A 690 1.17 -19.28 9.48
C GLY A 690 0.69 -19.51 8.05
N ILE A 691 -0.04 -18.60 7.41
CA ILE A 691 -0.49 -18.73 6.02
C ILE A 691 0.61 -18.19 5.10
N ASP A 692 1.34 -19.08 4.42
CA ASP A 692 2.51 -18.73 3.62
C ASP A 692 2.34 -19.14 2.16
N VAL A 693 2.32 -18.15 1.26
CA VAL A 693 2.36 -18.33 -0.20
C VAL A 693 3.80 -18.52 -0.61
N THR A 694 4.15 -19.72 -1.06
CA THR A 694 5.54 -20.09 -1.38
C THR A 694 5.85 -19.97 -2.87
N GLU A 695 7.14 -19.78 -3.20
CA GLU A 695 7.61 -19.76 -4.60
C GLU A 695 7.33 -21.07 -5.35
N GLN A 696 7.25 -22.20 -4.61
CA GLN A 696 6.97 -23.51 -5.18
C GLN A 696 5.50 -23.71 -5.57
N ASN A 697 4.62 -22.93 -4.97
CA ASN A 697 3.17 -23.06 -5.13
C ASN A 697 2.50 -21.68 -5.34
N PRO A 698 2.77 -20.99 -6.45
CA PRO A 698 2.14 -19.71 -6.74
C PRO A 698 0.61 -19.83 -6.81
N GLY A 699 -0.10 -18.76 -6.39
CA GLY A 699 -1.56 -18.71 -6.36
C GLY A 699 -2.18 -19.53 -5.22
N GLY A 700 -1.37 -20.07 -4.32
CA GLY A 700 -1.85 -20.76 -3.13
C GLY A 700 -2.53 -22.11 -3.39
N ARG A 701 -2.20 -22.81 -4.49
CA ARG A 701 -2.80 -24.13 -4.81
C ARG A 701 -2.43 -25.19 -3.77
N VAL A 702 -1.22 -25.13 -3.25
CA VAL A 702 -0.78 -25.86 -2.06
C VAL A 702 -0.32 -24.81 -1.06
N MET A 703 -1.12 -24.55 -0.04
CA MET A 703 -0.80 -23.57 0.99
C MET A 703 0.10 -24.16 2.05
N ARG A 704 1.17 -23.48 2.41
CA ARG A 704 1.92 -23.84 3.61
C ARG A 704 1.26 -23.18 4.82
N ILE A 705 0.89 -24.00 5.82
CA ILE A 705 0.29 -23.54 7.07
C ILE A 705 1.20 -23.93 8.23
N SER A 706 1.93 -22.95 8.78
CA SER A 706 2.97 -23.19 9.79
C SER A 706 3.01 -22.08 10.84
N PRO A 707 1.98 -21.94 11.68
CA PRO A 707 1.90 -20.85 12.65
C PRO A 707 3.04 -20.89 13.66
N LYS A 708 3.53 -19.72 14.03
CA LYS A 708 4.54 -19.51 15.08
C LYS A 708 3.85 -18.87 16.29
N VAL A 709 3.32 -19.71 17.15
CA VAL A 709 2.51 -19.23 18.28
C VAL A 709 3.34 -18.48 19.32
N ASN A 710 2.73 -17.45 19.93
CA ASN A 710 3.35 -16.68 21.01
C ASN A 710 2.30 -16.18 22.01
N ASN A 711 2.59 -16.32 23.29
CA ASN A 711 1.69 -15.94 24.37
C ASN A 711 1.34 -14.43 24.38
N GLY A 712 2.14 -13.58 23.79
CA GLY A 712 1.87 -12.13 23.67
C GLY A 712 0.70 -11.80 22.74
N LEU A 713 0.33 -12.73 21.82
CA LEU A 713 -0.87 -12.63 21.00
C LEU A 713 -2.06 -13.42 21.56
N LYS A 714 -1.84 -14.40 22.41
CA LYS A 714 -2.84 -15.32 22.99
C LYS A 714 -3.54 -16.21 21.97
N TYR A 715 -4.14 -15.62 20.95
CA TYR A 715 -4.71 -16.29 19.77
C TYR A 715 -4.45 -15.47 18.51
N VAL A 716 -4.58 -16.15 17.37
CA VAL A 716 -4.65 -15.53 16.04
C VAL A 716 -5.76 -16.22 15.26
N LYS A 717 -6.52 -15.46 14.49
CA LYS A 717 -7.46 -15.94 13.47
C LYS A 717 -7.18 -15.20 12.19
N ALA A 718 -6.86 -15.92 11.12
CA ALA A 718 -6.56 -15.31 9.83
C ALA A 718 -7.39 -15.98 8.73
N VAL A 719 -7.82 -15.16 7.79
CA VAL A 719 -8.52 -15.55 6.57
C VAL A 719 -7.73 -14.99 5.40
N TYR A 720 -7.53 -15.79 4.37
CA TYR A 720 -6.89 -15.36 3.14
C TYR A 720 -7.59 -16.00 1.94
N ASP A 721 -8.23 -15.18 1.11
CA ASP A 721 -8.90 -15.61 -0.12
C ASP A 721 -7.90 -15.59 -1.28
N SER A 722 -7.25 -16.73 -1.50
CA SER A 722 -6.24 -16.90 -2.54
C SER A 722 -6.90 -17.15 -3.91
N ALA A 723 -6.09 -17.12 -4.98
CA ALA A 723 -6.53 -17.52 -6.32
C ALA A 723 -7.10 -18.95 -6.38
N SER A 724 -6.81 -19.80 -5.40
CA SER A 724 -7.31 -21.17 -5.29
C SER A 724 -8.48 -21.32 -4.30
N GLY A 725 -8.92 -20.23 -3.68
CA GLY A 725 -10.02 -20.16 -2.72
C GLY A 725 -9.59 -19.75 -1.32
N CYS A 726 -10.56 -19.73 -0.41
CA CYS A 726 -10.44 -19.17 0.92
C CYS A 726 -9.76 -20.14 1.91
N TYR A 727 -8.54 -19.81 2.33
CA TYR A 727 -7.83 -20.49 3.40
C TYR A 727 -8.06 -19.80 4.74
N GLN A 728 -8.18 -20.57 5.81
CA GLN A 728 -8.22 -20.02 7.17
C GLN A 728 -7.22 -20.76 8.05
N CYS A 729 -6.57 -20.03 8.92
CA CYS A 729 -5.74 -20.58 9.98
C CYS A 729 -6.02 -19.84 11.28
N GLY A 730 -6.33 -20.60 12.32
CA GLY A 730 -6.48 -20.10 13.68
C GLY A 730 -5.64 -20.90 14.67
N TRP A 731 -5.18 -20.22 15.71
CA TRP A 731 -4.61 -20.89 16.87
C TRP A 731 -4.94 -20.12 18.15
N GLU A 732 -5.00 -20.85 19.27
CA GLU A 732 -5.22 -20.32 20.61
C GLU A 732 -4.37 -21.04 21.63
N ILE A 733 -3.87 -20.33 22.64
CA ILE A 733 -3.10 -20.86 23.76
C ILE A 733 -3.96 -20.78 25.01
N SER A 734 -4.25 -21.95 25.64
CA SER A 734 -4.93 -22.01 26.91
C SER A 734 -4.01 -21.76 28.10
N GLU A 735 -4.59 -21.54 29.30
CA GLU A 735 -3.83 -21.37 30.53
C GLU A 735 -3.04 -22.62 30.92
N ASP A 736 -3.50 -23.82 30.51
CA ASP A 736 -2.91 -25.13 30.79
C ASP A 736 -1.80 -25.51 29.81
N ASN A 737 -1.22 -24.56 29.06
CA ASN A 737 -0.17 -24.78 28.05
C ASN A 737 -0.60 -25.68 26.86
N LYS A 738 -1.91 -25.69 26.54
CA LYS A 738 -2.45 -26.36 25.35
C LYS A 738 -2.55 -25.40 24.20
N ILE A 739 -2.28 -25.91 23.00
CA ILE A 739 -2.48 -25.21 21.74
C ILE A 739 -3.66 -25.87 21.01
N THR A 740 -4.64 -25.05 20.61
CA THR A 740 -5.66 -25.48 19.64
C THR A 740 -5.30 -24.84 18.29
N VAL A 741 -5.25 -25.64 17.23
CA VAL A 741 -5.04 -25.16 15.84
C VAL A 741 -6.25 -25.55 15.02
N THR A 742 -6.78 -24.59 14.26
CA THR A 742 -7.86 -24.78 13.28
C THR A 742 -7.37 -24.41 11.90
N VAL A 743 -7.72 -25.21 10.90
CA VAL A 743 -7.34 -25.00 9.50
C VAL A 743 -8.53 -25.27 8.60
N THR A 744 -8.81 -24.34 7.70
CA THR A 744 -9.76 -24.54 6.59
C THR A 744 -9.01 -24.50 5.27
N VAL A 745 -9.22 -25.52 4.44
CA VAL A 745 -8.64 -25.64 3.10
C VAL A 745 -9.79 -25.62 2.08
N PRO A 746 -9.75 -24.72 1.07
CA PRO A 746 -10.81 -24.59 0.09
C PRO A 746 -10.92 -25.78 -0.86
N PHE A 747 -12.07 -25.93 -1.50
CA PHE A 747 -12.28 -26.91 -2.56
C PHE A 747 -11.33 -26.65 -3.73
N GLY A 748 -10.57 -27.66 -4.15
CA GLY A 748 -9.55 -27.54 -5.19
C GLY A 748 -8.17 -27.09 -4.71
N GLY A 749 -8.03 -26.76 -3.42
CA GLY A 749 -6.78 -26.50 -2.74
C GLY A 749 -6.30 -27.68 -1.92
N SER A 750 -5.08 -27.59 -1.43
CA SER A 750 -4.49 -28.48 -0.41
C SER A 750 -3.57 -27.68 0.50
N ALA A 751 -3.17 -28.26 1.63
CA ALA A 751 -2.22 -27.60 2.51
C ALA A 751 -1.18 -28.55 3.10
N GLU A 752 0.01 -27.99 3.36
CA GLU A 752 1.06 -28.59 4.19
C GLU A 752 1.04 -27.92 5.57
N VAL A 753 0.51 -28.63 6.56
CA VAL A 753 0.32 -28.11 7.92
C VAL A 753 1.45 -28.57 8.83
N VAL A 754 2.11 -27.64 9.51
CA VAL A 754 3.13 -27.88 10.52
C VAL A 754 2.65 -27.36 11.86
N LEU A 755 2.40 -28.26 12.80
CA LEU A 755 1.90 -27.91 14.12
C LEU A 755 3.01 -27.34 15.02
N PRO A 756 2.80 -26.15 15.64
CA PRO A 756 3.80 -25.53 16.51
C PRO A 756 3.98 -26.32 17.81
N TYR A 757 5.22 -26.63 18.18
CA TYR A 757 5.57 -27.33 19.42
C TYR A 757 4.82 -28.66 19.66
N ALA A 758 4.39 -29.34 18.60
CA ALA A 758 3.79 -30.66 18.71
C ALA A 758 4.87 -31.74 19.02
N SER A 759 4.57 -32.64 19.96
CA SER A 759 5.38 -33.86 20.18
C SER A 759 5.01 -34.96 19.16
N GLU A 760 5.88 -35.93 18.98
CA GLU A 760 5.60 -37.07 18.07
C GLU A 760 4.27 -37.76 18.38
N SER A 761 3.91 -37.86 19.65
CA SER A 761 2.66 -38.49 20.11
C SER A 761 1.38 -37.79 19.62
N VAL A 762 1.44 -36.51 19.27
CA VAL A 762 0.28 -35.77 18.71
C VAL A 762 -0.14 -36.39 17.38
N TYR A 763 0.81 -36.81 16.57
CA TYR A 763 0.59 -37.37 15.22
C TYR A 763 0.16 -38.83 15.23
N GLU A 764 0.07 -39.48 16.43
CA GLU A 764 -0.37 -40.87 16.57
C GLU A 764 -1.90 -41.03 16.59
N ASP A 765 -2.65 -39.96 16.79
CA ASP A 765 -4.11 -39.94 16.77
C ASP A 765 -4.65 -40.15 15.34
N LYS A 766 -4.89 -41.39 14.97
CA LYS A 766 -5.40 -41.81 13.65
C LYS A 766 -6.90 -41.54 13.45
N GLU A 767 -7.62 -41.12 14.48
CA GLU A 767 -9.03 -40.72 14.35
C GLU A 767 -9.17 -39.28 13.86
N ASN A 768 -8.14 -38.44 14.03
CA ASN A 768 -8.14 -37.07 13.53
C ASN A 768 -7.75 -37.02 12.03
N PRO A 769 -8.60 -36.53 11.13
CA PRO A 769 -8.36 -36.50 9.69
C PRO A 769 -7.14 -35.66 9.31
N LEU A 770 -6.69 -34.73 10.17
CA LEU A 770 -5.45 -33.94 9.98
C LEU A 770 -4.23 -34.88 9.86
N PHE A 771 -4.26 -36.06 10.44
CA PHE A 771 -3.12 -37.00 10.53
C PHE A 771 -3.23 -38.21 9.61
N GLU A 772 -4.07 -38.16 8.57
CA GLU A 772 -4.18 -39.23 7.58
C GLU A 772 -2.88 -39.37 6.77
N GLU A 773 -2.23 -38.31 6.42
CA GLU A 773 -0.96 -38.28 5.68
C GLU A 773 0.05 -37.38 6.41
N VAL A 774 0.95 -37.97 7.17
CA VAL A 774 2.01 -37.29 7.94
C VAL A 774 3.37 -37.80 7.54
N GLU A 775 4.25 -36.88 7.14
CA GLU A 775 5.66 -37.18 6.86
C GLU A 775 6.56 -36.11 7.47
N ASN A 776 7.51 -36.52 8.30
CA ASN A 776 8.47 -35.61 8.98
C ASN A 776 7.79 -34.44 9.74
N GLY A 777 6.63 -34.70 10.37
CA GLY A 777 5.86 -33.67 11.11
C GLY A 777 5.07 -32.69 10.21
N ILE A 778 4.99 -32.96 8.92
CA ILE A 778 4.17 -32.22 7.96
C ILE A 778 2.92 -33.04 7.68
N CYS A 779 1.75 -32.50 7.95
CA CYS A 779 0.45 -33.08 7.62
C CYS A 779 0.02 -32.54 6.25
N ARG A 780 -0.19 -33.44 5.27
CA ARG A 780 -0.76 -33.08 3.97
C ARG A 780 -2.26 -33.28 3.99
N VAL A 781 -3.00 -32.20 3.77
CA VAL A 781 -4.46 -32.20 3.84
C VAL A 781 -5.10 -31.65 2.58
N ARG A 782 -6.26 -32.18 2.23
CA ARG A 782 -7.11 -31.73 1.12
C ARG A 782 -8.15 -30.73 1.60
N ALA A 783 -9.09 -30.38 0.72
CA ALA A 783 -10.22 -29.53 1.07
C ALA A 783 -10.97 -30.08 2.28
N GLY A 784 -11.25 -29.24 3.27
CA GLY A 784 -11.90 -29.59 4.52
C GLY A 784 -11.62 -28.65 5.66
N GLU A 785 -12.23 -28.94 6.80
CA GLU A 785 -12.01 -28.23 8.06
C GLU A 785 -11.33 -29.18 9.04
N TYR A 786 -10.29 -28.72 9.69
CA TYR A 786 -9.45 -29.50 10.58
C TYR A 786 -9.26 -28.77 11.90
N GLU A 787 -9.32 -29.51 12.99
CA GLU A 787 -9.04 -29.00 14.33
C GLU A 787 -8.23 -30.02 15.12
N VAL A 788 -7.27 -29.49 15.87
CA VAL A 788 -6.48 -30.30 16.80
C VAL A 788 -6.13 -29.51 18.05
N ALA A 789 -6.27 -30.12 19.22
CA ALA A 789 -5.86 -29.55 20.50
C ALA A 789 -4.86 -30.49 21.18
N TYR A 790 -3.72 -29.95 21.59
CA TYR A 790 -2.63 -30.74 22.19
C TYR A 790 -1.85 -29.96 23.23
N GLU A 791 -1.13 -30.65 24.10
CA GLU A 791 -0.20 -30.02 25.05
C GLU A 791 1.11 -29.67 24.33
N ALA A 792 1.55 -28.42 24.46
CA ALA A 792 2.80 -27.99 23.86
C ALA A 792 3.99 -28.72 24.46
N SER A 793 4.94 -29.18 23.62
CA SER A 793 6.16 -29.89 24.04
C SER A 793 7.13 -29.06 24.89
N GLN A 794 6.85 -27.74 24.99
CA GLN A 794 7.61 -26.81 25.83
C GLN A 794 6.67 -25.79 26.50
N PRO A 795 7.06 -25.18 27.63
CA PRO A 795 6.28 -24.12 28.26
C PRO A 795 6.15 -22.90 27.33
N LEU A 796 4.92 -22.48 27.03
CA LEU A 796 4.63 -21.30 26.24
C LEU A 796 4.66 -20.00 27.06
N LYS A 797 4.36 -20.09 28.37
CA LYS A 797 4.59 -19.02 29.32
C LYS A 797 5.94 -19.23 29.97
N LYS A 798 6.87 -18.33 29.72
CA LYS A 798 8.12 -18.30 30.46
C LYS A 798 7.83 -17.93 31.91
N LYS A 799 8.29 -18.74 32.85
CA LYS A 799 8.30 -18.39 34.27
C LYS A 799 9.68 -17.80 34.58
N TYR A 800 9.71 -16.56 34.93
CA TYR A 800 10.95 -15.90 35.30
C TYR A 800 11.26 -16.08 36.79
N SER A 801 12.53 -16.28 37.10
CA SER A 801 13.05 -16.43 38.45
C SER A 801 14.47 -15.86 38.53
N ILE A 802 15.04 -15.84 39.71
CA ILE A 802 16.44 -15.46 39.88
C ILE A 802 17.41 -16.47 39.24
N ASP A 803 16.94 -17.66 38.89
CA ASP A 803 17.71 -18.68 38.16
C ASP A 803 17.56 -18.54 36.64
N SER A 804 16.70 -17.64 36.14
CA SER A 804 16.64 -17.27 34.74
C SER A 804 17.92 -16.52 34.35
N THR A 805 18.38 -16.76 33.12
CA THR A 805 19.58 -16.07 32.62
C THR A 805 19.33 -14.55 32.48
N MET A 806 20.38 -13.76 32.58
CA MET A 806 20.28 -12.31 32.35
C MET A 806 19.74 -12.00 30.94
N GLU A 807 20.08 -12.81 29.94
CA GLU A 807 19.52 -12.68 28.60
C GLU A 807 18.02 -12.82 28.60
N GLU A 808 17.46 -13.84 29.24
CA GLU A 808 16.02 -14.04 29.33
C GLU A 808 15.31 -12.90 30.07
N LEU A 809 15.86 -12.46 31.19
CA LEU A 809 15.30 -11.38 32.01
C LEU A 809 15.36 -10.03 31.30
N LEU A 810 16.49 -9.68 30.70
CA LEU A 810 16.71 -8.38 30.05
C LEU A 810 16.05 -8.29 28.66
N ASN A 811 15.69 -9.43 28.08
CA ASN A 811 14.90 -9.49 26.86
C ASN A 811 13.40 -9.21 27.10
N HIS A 812 12.93 -9.25 28.34
CA HIS A 812 11.57 -8.87 28.73
C HIS A 812 11.55 -7.39 29.13
N PRO A 813 10.84 -6.48 28.42
CA PRO A 813 10.90 -5.04 28.66
C PRO A 813 10.52 -4.64 30.09
N ASP A 814 9.43 -5.22 30.61
CA ASP A 814 8.94 -4.89 31.96
C ASP A 814 9.88 -5.41 33.05
N ILE A 815 10.49 -6.60 32.85
CA ILE A 815 11.51 -7.14 33.76
C ILE A 815 12.77 -6.29 33.69
N ARG A 816 13.18 -5.88 32.48
CA ARG A 816 14.30 -4.97 32.31
C ARG A 816 14.09 -3.67 33.08
N ALA A 817 12.90 -3.05 32.90
CA ALA A 817 12.53 -1.83 33.63
C ALA A 817 12.50 -2.04 35.15
N PHE A 818 11.99 -3.19 35.62
CA PHE A 818 12.00 -3.57 37.04
C PHE A 818 13.46 -3.72 37.56
N LEU A 819 14.30 -4.46 36.84
CA LEU A 819 15.69 -4.67 37.24
C LEU A 819 16.51 -3.36 37.18
N SER A 820 16.21 -2.46 36.23
CA SER A 820 16.88 -1.15 36.12
C SER A 820 16.68 -0.26 37.33
N GLN A 821 15.65 -0.49 38.15
CA GLN A 821 15.45 0.20 39.43
C GLN A 821 16.35 -0.32 40.54
N MET A 822 16.94 -1.48 40.36
CA MET A 822 17.74 -2.18 41.38
C MET A 822 19.20 -2.27 41.02
N MET A 823 19.55 -2.27 39.72
CA MET A 823 20.93 -2.41 39.26
C MET A 823 21.14 -1.69 37.91
N GLU A 824 22.36 -1.34 37.59
CA GLU A 824 22.75 -0.73 36.33
C GLU A 824 22.80 -1.81 35.22
N VAL A 825 21.62 -2.19 34.67
CA VAL A 825 21.48 -3.28 33.71
C VAL A 825 22.27 -3.06 32.42
N ASP A 826 22.50 -1.81 32.01
CA ASP A 826 23.26 -1.43 30.83
C ASP A 826 24.80 -1.61 31.02
N MET A 827 25.25 -1.81 32.24
CA MET A 827 26.68 -2.07 32.58
C MET A 827 27.02 -3.56 32.66
N ILE A 828 26.04 -4.46 32.44
CA ILE A 828 26.24 -5.90 32.49
C ILE A 828 27.06 -6.34 31.28
N PRO A 829 28.24 -6.96 31.45
CA PRO A 829 29.09 -7.36 30.35
C PRO A 829 28.47 -8.56 29.58
N ASP A 830 28.70 -8.62 28.28
CA ASP A 830 28.16 -9.67 27.37
C ASP A 830 28.37 -11.08 27.92
N ILE A 831 29.50 -11.35 28.56
CA ILE A 831 29.81 -12.66 29.10
C ILE A 831 28.86 -13.05 30.25
N ALA A 832 28.20 -12.11 30.88
CA ALA A 832 27.27 -12.35 31.96
C ALA A 832 25.83 -12.61 31.47
N TYR A 833 25.51 -12.42 30.21
CA TYR A 833 24.17 -12.66 29.67
C TYR A 833 23.72 -14.12 29.76
N GLY A 834 24.66 -15.05 29.62
CA GLY A 834 24.38 -16.48 29.78
C GLY A 834 24.35 -16.96 31.28
N LEU A 835 24.66 -16.08 32.24
CA LEU A 835 24.60 -16.38 33.66
C LEU A 835 23.21 -16.07 34.24
N SER A 836 22.81 -16.79 35.28
CA SER A 836 21.59 -16.48 36.01
C SER A 836 21.72 -15.16 36.78
N LEU A 837 20.61 -14.49 37.09
CA LEU A 837 20.59 -13.30 37.95
C LEU A 837 21.26 -13.64 39.31
N ARG A 838 21.04 -14.83 39.81
CA ARG A 838 21.70 -15.34 41.04
C ARG A 838 23.24 -15.34 40.90
N ASP A 839 23.78 -15.85 39.81
CA ASP A 839 25.21 -15.92 39.58
C ASP A 839 25.85 -14.54 39.34
N VAL A 840 25.15 -13.68 38.62
CA VAL A 840 25.55 -12.30 38.40
C VAL A 840 25.57 -11.54 39.73
N ALA A 841 24.54 -11.66 40.54
CA ALA A 841 24.51 -11.03 41.85
C ALA A 841 25.63 -11.55 42.73
N LYS A 842 25.88 -12.87 42.78
CA LYS A 842 27.00 -13.46 43.53
C LYS A 842 28.37 -12.92 43.08
N THR A 843 28.54 -12.71 41.79
CA THR A 843 29.81 -12.26 41.22
C THR A 843 30.10 -10.77 41.53
N PHE A 844 29.10 -9.92 41.45
CA PHE A 844 29.26 -8.46 41.49
C PHE A 844 28.76 -7.79 42.78
N ALA A 845 27.79 -8.38 43.50
CA ALA A 845 27.16 -7.78 44.67
C ALA A 845 27.18 -8.65 45.94
N GLY A 846 27.54 -9.93 45.80
CA GLY A 846 27.51 -10.93 46.89
C GLY A 846 26.33 -11.89 46.83
N GLU A 847 26.28 -12.88 47.71
CA GLU A 847 25.17 -13.84 47.72
C GLU A 847 23.83 -13.20 48.10
N ILE A 848 22.81 -13.42 47.29
CA ILE A 848 21.44 -12.99 47.57
C ILE A 848 20.91 -13.79 48.78
N LYS A 849 20.47 -13.10 49.81
CA LYS A 849 19.91 -13.76 50.99
C LYS A 849 18.64 -14.50 50.63
N LYS A 850 18.34 -15.58 51.37
CA LYS A 850 17.20 -16.46 51.09
C LYS A 850 15.84 -15.69 51.00
N ASP A 851 15.64 -14.73 51.87
CA ASP A 851 14.39 -13.93 51.92
C ASP A 851 14.35 -12.96 50.72
N GLU A 852 15.44 -12.36 50.35
CA GLU A 852 15.58 -11.51 49.17
C GLU A 852 15.37 -12.30 47.86
N ALA A 853 15.92 -13.53 47.81
CA ALA A 853 15.71 -14.46 46.70
C ALA A 853 14.23 -14.81 46.52
N GLN A 854 13.51 -15.12 47.57
CA GLN A 854 12.09 -15.42 47.54
C GLN A 854 11.26 -14.21 47.14
N MET A 855 11.60 -13.00 47.58
CA MET A 855 10.93 -11.77 47.16
C MET A 855 11.14 -11.46 45.67
N LEU A 856 12.36 -11.64 45.19
CA LEU A 856 12.69 -11.47 43.76
C LEU A 856 12.00 -12.51 42.86
N ASP A 857 11.99 -13.79 43.26
CA ASP A 857 11.27 -14.84 42.57
C ASP A 857 9.78 -14.55 42.52
N ALA A 858 9.17 -14.10 43.60
CA ALA A 858 7.78 -13.73 43.65
C ALA A 858 7.46 -12.49 42.81
N ALA A 859 8.42 -11.57 42.68
CA ALA A 859 8.27 -10.39 41.82
C ALA A 859 8.43 -10.76 40.34
N LEU A 860 9.45 -11.55 40.00
CA LEU A 860 9.73 -12.02 38.63
C LEU A 860 8.64 -12.97 38.09
N ALA A 861 8.06 -13.80 38.96
CA ALA A 861 6.96 -14.67 38.59
C ALA A 861 5.64 -13.96 38.20
N LYS A 862 5.54 -12.64 38.39
CA LYS A 862 4.38 -11.83 37.97
C LYS A 862 4.42 -11.43 36.50
N PHE A 863 5.58 -11.46 35.91
CA PHE A 863 5.80 -11.17 34.48
C PHE A 863 5.63 -12.46 33.63
#